data_60314cd0d1913b9f3edd71faf9832989
#
_entry.id   60314cd0d1913b9f3edd71faf9832989
#
_cell.length_a   1.000
_cell.length_b   1.000
_cell.length_c   1.000
_cell.angle_alpha   90.00
_cell.angle_beta   90.00
_cell.angle_gamma   90.00
#
_symmetry.space_group_name_H-M   'P 1'
#
loop_
_entity.id
_entity.type
_entity.pdbx_description
1 polymer ?
#
loop_
_entity_poly.entity_id
_entity_poly.type
_entity_poly.pdbx_seq_one_letter_code
_entity_poly.pdbx_strand_id
1 'polypeptide(L)'
;SRSGNGAHVWFFFSEPVSAADARRLGTGLLTRTMSCRHELSFSSYDRLFPSQDLVPKGGFGNLIALPFQGQAQKDGNSLFVDDRFEPYPDQWAFLSSLPRITPEQLEEALRKLCHHGDVGELADAEEKQVPWKRKRTQTKLTRRDFPLQVSLYISNLIYIEKKDFSQAALNTLKRLAAFPNPEFRSKQAMRISVYGIPRVLDCGYEDENYIGIPRGCIEALLGLFDQYEVPAILEDHRSLGHSIDVEFNGMLRPEQEPAARALLAADIGVLSATTAFGKTVIGAYLIAQRKVNTLVLVQSSALLEQWKSSLEQFLNIHEVLPELPKKRGRKKKRHLIGQIGSGKNTRSGIVDIATMQSLLKGEEKTVKSFVAEYGMVIVDECHHVAAFTFETVLKAVEAKYVYGLSATPVRKDGHHPIIFMQCGPVRYLVDAKSQAEKRSFSHIVIPRFTRMRLPDANRIQDMYAGVIENHNRNELLVSDTLKLVQEGRTPILLTERKEHAVLLANQMSDQVKHVFLLIGSDKQKDKREKLTALQNMPDDEDVVVVATGKYIGEGFDAPRLDTLLLAMPISWKGTLAQYAGRLHRNYEGKQEVRIYDYVDIHVPTLERMYHKRLKGYAELGYQVKFGAADQSISVIYDGHSSMLPFEQDLDDAVRSVVIVSPYLQKGRIVKLLPPLQKAVASGVEIAIHTRTADGRELLNQESVCEAIKILEQIG
;
A
#
# COMPACT_ATOMS: atom_id res chain seq x y z
N SER A 1 28.44 -27.12 -1.70
CA SER A 1 28.17 -26.02 -0.75
C SER A 1 28.86 -26.24 0.59
N ARG A 2 28.85 -25.23 1.48
CA ARG A 2 29.44 -25.35 2.83
C ARG A 2 28.70 -26.36 3.73
N SER A 3 27.39 -26.42 3.58
CA SER A 3 26.52 -27.30 4.41
C SER A 3 26.34 -28.71 3.85
N GLY A 4 26.82 -28.99 2.65
CA GLY A 4 26.51 -30.23 1.94
C GLY A 4 25.15 -30.31 1.28
N ASN A 5 24.18 -29.47 1.69
CA ASN A 5 22.80 -29.51 1.25
C ASN A 5 22.51 -28.56 0.06
N GLY A 6 23.31 -28.62 -0.98
CA GLY A 6 23.14 -27.81 -2.18
C GLY A 6 24.43 -27.59 -2.94
N ALA A 7 24.40 -27.05 -4.13
CA ALA A 7 25.55 -26.80 -4.97
C ALA A 7 25.67 -25.33 -5.36
N HIS A 8 26.91 -24.91 -5.67
CA HIS A 8 27.15 -23.58 -6.26
C HIS A 8 27.69 -23.79 -7.66
N VAL A 9 27.13 -23.09 -8.64
CA VAL A 9 27.64 -23.02 -10.01
C VAL A 9 28.53 -21.78 -10.13
N TRP A 10 29.74 -21.96 -10.59
CA TRP A 10 30.74 -20.90 -10.74
C TRP A 10 31.01 -20.59 -12.21
N PHE A 11 30.96 -19.30 -12.57
CA PHE A 11 31.35 -18.80 -13.88
C PHE A 11 32.62 -17.95 -13.72
N PHE A 12 33.64 -18.26 -14.54
CA PHE A 12 34.91 -17.56 -14.53
C PHE A 12 35.03 -16.72 -15.80
N PHE A 13 35.35 -15.45 -15.67
CA PHE A 13 35.51 -14.52 -16.76
C PHE A 13 37.00 -14.24 -17.02
N SER A 14 37.37 -13.99 -18.29
CA SER A 14 38.74 -13.63 -18.65
C SER A 14 39.13 -12.23 -18.20
N GLU A 15 38.14 -11.34 -18.09
CA GLU A 15 38.27 -9.94 -17.68
C GLU A 15 37.19 -9.55 -16.68
N PRO A 16 37.35 -8.44 -15.93
CA PRO A 16 36.29 -7.90 -15.06
C PRO A 16 35.03 -7.56 -15.86
N VAL A 17 33.87 -8.07 -15.41
CA VAL A 17 32.56 -7.81 -16.02
C VAL A 17 31.66 -7.03 -15.07
N SER A 18 30.68 -6.32 -15.60
CA SER A 18 29.73 -5.61 -14.75
C SER A 18 28.88 -6.58 -13.94
N ALA A 19 28.56 -6.21 -12.68
CA ALA A 19 27.68 -7.02 -11.83
C ALA A 19 26.29 -7.22 -12.47
N ALA A 20 25.81 -6.23 -13.22
CA ALA A 20 24.55 -6.29 -13.94
C ALA A 20 24.58 -7.37 -15.03
N ASP A 21 25.66 -7.44 -15.84
CA ASP A 21 25.77 -8.41 -16.94
C ASP A 21 26.00 -9.83 -16.41
N ALA A 22 26.82 -9.98 -15.36
CA ALA A 22 26.99 -11.27 -14.68
C ALA A 22 25.66 -11.82 -14.14
N ARG A 23 24.84 -10.95 -13.54
CA ARG A 23 23.51 -11.34 -13.07
C ARG A 23 22.54 -11.66 -14.21
N ARG A 24 22.56 -10.86 -15.28
CA ARG A 24 21.73 -11.12 -16.47
C ARG A 24 22.08 -12.48 -17.09
N LEU A 25 23.36 -12.82 -17.20
CA LEU A 25 23.78 -14.14 -17.66
C LEU A 25 23.20 -15.24 -16.76
N GLY A 26 23.38 -15.14 -15.43
CA GLY A 26 22.88 -16.14 -14.48
C GLY A 26 21.36 -16.29 -14.53
N THR A 27 20.62 -15.18 -14.58
CA THR A 27 19.14 -15.23 -14.66
C THR A 27 18.66 -15.75 -16.01
N GLY A 28 19.33 -15.43 -17.11
CA GLY A 28 19.02 -15.97 -18.44
C GLY A 28 19.26 -17.48 -18.54
N LEU A 29 20.35 -17.97 -17.96
CA LEU A 29 20.65 -19.41 -17.88
C LEU A 29 19.60 -20.15 -17.04
N LEU A 30 19.24 -19.60 -15.85
CA LEU A 30 18.19 -20.19 -15.02
C LEU A 30 16.86 -20.25 -15.76
N THR A 31 16.43 -19.16 -16.40
CA THR A 31 15.21 -19.11 -17.19
C THR A 31 15.22 -20.16 -18.30
N ARG A 32 16.35 -20.27 -19.01
CA ARG A 32 16.53 -21.28 -20.06
C ARG A 32 16.45 -22.69 -19.49
N THR A 33 17.12 -22.94 -18.35
CA THR A 33 17.10 -24.26 -17.70
C THR A 33 15.70 -24.61 -17.22
N MET A 34 14.99 -23.67 -16.59
CA MET A 34 13.58 -23.86 -16.19
C MET A 34 12.65 -24.07 -17.37
N SER A 35 12.95 -23.52 -18.54
CA SER A 35 12.18 -23.79 -19.76
C SER A 35 12.43 -25.16 -20.39
N CYS A 36 13.47 -25.87 -19.92
CA CYS A 36 13.83 -27.22 -20.39
C CYS A 36 13.62 -28.32 -19.33
N ARG A 37 13.56 -27.95 -18.05
CA ARG A 37 13.46 -28.84 -16.90
C ARG A 37 12.32 -28.43 -15.98
N HIS A 38 11.28 -29.27 -15.91
CA HIS A 38 10.07 -29.01 -15.14
C HIS A 38 10.26 -29.17 -13.62
N GLU A 39 11.30 -29.89 -13.21
CA GLU A 39 11.63 -30.13 -11.80
C GLU A 39 12.14 -28.87 -11.10
N LEU A 40 12.58 -27.85 -11.87
CA LEU A 40 13.07 -26.59 -11.33
C LEU A 40 11.93 -25.60 -11.13
N SER A 41 11.69 -25.23 -9.87
CA SER A 41 10.72 -24.19 -9.47
C SER A 41 11.44 -22.93 -9.01
N PHE A 42 10.67 -21.86 -8.71
CA PHE A 42 11.21 -20.65 -8.09
C PHE A 42 11.89 -20.92 -6.75
N SER A 43 11.47 -21.96 -6.02
CA SER A 43 12.07 -22.40 -4.76
C SER A 43 13.40 -23.15 -4.91
N SER A 44 13.69 -23.67 -6.10
CA SER A 44 14.97 -24.35 -6.40
C SER A 44 16.15 -23.36 -6.49
N TYR A 45 15.87 -22.08 -6.57
CA TYR A 45 16.83 -21.01 -6.70
C TYR A 45 16.98 -20.25 -5.36
N ASP A 46 18.10 -20.45 -4.66
CA ASP A 46 18.38 -19.74 -3.41
C ASP A 46 18.90 -18.32 -3.68
N ARG A 47 20.03 -18.17 -4.38
CA ARG A 47 20.62 -16.85 -4.64
C ARG A 47 21.61 -16.85 -5.79
N LEU A 48 21.84 -15.65 -6.34
CA LEU A 48 22.83 -15.38 -7.36
C LEU A 48 23.81 -14.31 -6.85
N PHE A 49 25.10 -14.52 -7.09
CA PHE A 49 26.14 -13.54 -6.84
C PHE A 49 26.73 -13.02 -8.16
N PRO A 50 26.91 -11.69 -8.28
CA PRO A 50 26.53 -10.64 -7.32
C PRO A 50 25.00 -10.47 -7.24
N SER A 51 24.46 -10.23 -6.05
CA SER A 51 23.01 -10.05 -5.85
C SER A 51 22.55 -8.61 -6.20
N GLN A 52 23.47 -7.67 -6.35
CA GLN A 52 23.23 -6.26 -6.60
C GLN A 52 24.05 -5.75 -7.79
N ASP A 53 23.53 -4.78 -8.52
CA ASP A 53 24.22 -4.14 -9.66
C ASP A 53 25.31 -3.15 -9.23
N LEU A 54 25.15 -2.58 -8.02
CA LEU A 54 26.05 -1.58 -7.45
C LEU A 54 26.48 -1.96 -6.03
N VAL A 55 27.70 -1.65 -5.69
CA VAL A 55 28.24 -1.84 -4.33
C VAL A 55 27.52 -0.89 -3.35
N PRO A 56 27.12 -1.35 -2.14
CA PRO A 56 26.58 -0.49 -1.10
C PRO A 56 27.53 0.65 -0.74
N LYS A 57 27.00 1.84 -0.45
CA LYS A 57 27.81 2.97 0.02
C LYS A 57 28.52 2.60 1.33
N GLY A 58 29.85 2.67 1.36
CA GLY A 58 30.65 2.37 2.54
C GLY A 58 30.73 0.88 2.91
N GLY A 59 30.33 -0.04 2.02
CA GLY A 59 30.36 -1.49 2.22
C GLY A 59 31.22 -2.23 1.19
N PHE A 60 31.59 -3.47 1.53
CA PHE A 60 32.38 -4.35 0.64
C PHE A 60 31.52 -5.13 -0.38
N GLY A 61 30.23 -4.82 -0.49
CA GLY A 61 29.30 -5.61 -1.30
C GLY A 61 28.88 -6.92 -0.59
N ASN A 62 28.37 -7.87 -1.39
CA ASN A 62 27.98 -9.16 -0.85
C ASN A 62 29.22 -10.08 -0.72
N LEU A 63 29.43 -10.57 0.49
CA LEU A 63 30.45 -11.57 0.72
C LEU A 63 30.01 -12.92 0.14
N ILE A 64 30.88 -13.58 -0.59
CA ILE A 64 30.68 -14.92 -1.12
C ILE A 64 31.60 -15.89 -0.39
N ALA A 65 31.07 -17.05 -0.02
CA ALA A 65 31.86 -18.12 0.52
C ALA A 65 32.66 -18.81 -0.62
N LEU A 66 33.96 -18.62 -0.63
CA LEU A 66 34.83 -19.25 -1.61
C LEU A 66 34.89 -20.77 -1.43
N PRO A 67 35.23 -21.54 -2.48
CA PRO A 67 35.60 -22.96 -2.37
C PRO A 67 36.80 -23.18 -1.42
N PHE A 68 37.03 -24.41 -1.03
CA PHE A 68 38.17 -24.83 -0.19
C PHE A 68 38.20 -24.24 1.22
N GLN A 69 37.04 -23.92 1.81
CA GLN A 69 37.01 -23.49 3.21
C GLN A 69 37.41 -24.62 4.15
N GLY A 70 38.41 -24.37 4.99
CA GLY A 70 39.12 -25.38 5.76
C GLY A 70 38.27 -26.37 6.53
N GLN A 71 37.26 -25.94 7.32
CA GLN A 71 36.37 -26.85 8.03
C GLN A 71 35.43 -27.61 7.09
N ALA A 72 34.79 -26.92 6.15
CA ALA A 72 33.89 -27.54 5.20
C ALA A 72 34.61 -28.56 4.28
N GLN A 73 35.87 -28.33 3.97
CA GLN A 73 36.68 -29.22 3.17
C GLN A 73 37.00 -30.51 3.95
N LYS A 74 37.27 -30.42 5.27
CA LYS A 74 37.47 -31.61 6.13
C LYS A 74 36.23 -32.49 6.21
N ASP A 75 35.06 -31.88 6.09
CA ASP A 75 33.76 -32.56 6.10
C ASP A 75 33.37 -33.08 4.69
N GLY A 76 34.27 -33.03 3.71
CA GLY A 76 34.03 -33.45 2.33
C GLY A 76 33.21 -32.46 1.50
N ASN A 77 32.94 -31.26 2.05
CA ASN A 77 32.14 -30.21 1.41
C ASN A 77 33.04 -29.13 0.79
N SER A 78 32.45 -28.18 0.05
CA SER A 78 33.18 -27.04 -0.53
C SER A 78 34.26 -27.40 -1.56
N LEU A 79 34.11 -28.53 -2.22
CA LEU A 79 34.94 -29.04 -3.30
C LEU A 79 34.27 -28.87 -4.65
N PHE A 80 35.04 -28.85 -5.72
CA PHE A 80 34.50 -29.02 -7.07
C PHE A 80 34.18 -30.49 -7.30
N VAL A 81 33.04 -30.76 -7.87
CA VAL A 81 32.48 -32.09 -8.10
C VAL A 81 32.09 -32.24 -9.58
N ASP A 82 32.09 -33.47 -10.05
CA ASP A 82 31.60 -33.82 -11.38
C ASP A 82 30.06 -33.87 -11.47
N ASP A 83 29.52 -34.32 -12.58
CA ASP A 83 28.07 -34.46 -12.84
C ASP A 83 27.38 -35.58 -12.02
N ARG A 84 28.18 -36.43 -11.34
CA ARG A 84 27.73 -37.45 -10.36
C ARG A 84 27.88 -37.00 -8.92
N PHE A 85 28.27 -35.71 -8.71
CA PHE A 85 28.59 -35.12 -7.42
C PHE A 85 29.79 -35.76 -6.72
N GLU A 86 30.68 -36.43 -7.45
CA GLU A 86 31.93 -36.94 -6.90
C GLU A 86 33.04 -35.87 -6.98
N PRO A 87 33.88 -35.71 -5.91
CA PRO A 87 34.94 -34.71 -5.93
C PRO A 87 36.03 -35.05 -6.94
N TYR A 88 36.49 -34.06 -7.71
CA TYR A 88 37.65 -34.26 -8.57
C TYR A 88 38.88 -34.63 -7.73
N PRO A 89 39.71 -35.63 -8.17
CA PRO A 89 40.89 -36.07 -7.41
C PRO A 89 41.91 -34.95 -7.17
N ASP A 90 42.14 -34.11 -8.18
CA ASP A 90 43.01 -32.95 -8.08
C ASP A 90 42.19 -31.68 -8.37
N GLN A 91 41.78 -31.04 -7.30
CA GLN A 91 40.93 -29.83 -7.31
C GLN A 91 41.61 -28.63 -7.97
N TRP A 92 42.96 -28.52 -7.82
CA TRP A 92 43.70 -27.40 -8.36
C TRP A 92 43.99 -27.58 -9.85
N ALA A 93 44.32 -28.81 -10.27
CA ALA A 93 44.43 -29.12 -11.71
C ALA A 93 43.08 -28.85 -12.42
N PHE A 94 41.96 -29.29 -11.84
CA PHE A 94 40.64 -29.01 -12.36
C PHE A 94 40.37 -27.50 -12.47
N LEU A 95 40.58 -26.74 -11.39
CA LEU A 95 40.34 -25.28 -11.38
C LEU A 95 41.20 -24.55 -12.44
N SER A 96 42.45 -25.02 -12.63
CA SER A 96 43.38 -24.45 -13.62
C SER A 96 42.98 -24.75 -15.07
N SER A 97 42.25 -25.83 -15.31
CA SER A 97 41.77 -26.26 -16.63
C SER A 97 40.49 -25.61 -17.07
N LEU A 98 39.77 -24.89 -16.15
CA LEU A 98 38.48 -24.31 -16.45
C LEU A 98 38.57 -23.18 -17.53
N PRO A 99 37.74 -23.24 -18.56
CA PRO A 99 37.68 -22.19 -19.54
C PRO A 99 37.12 -20.90 -18.92
N ARG A 100 37.59 -19.74 -19.38
CA ARG A 100 37.08 -18.43 -18.96
C ARG A 100 36.23 -17.85 -20.06
N ILE A 101 35.12 -17.25 -19.68
CA ILE A 101 34.20 -16.58 -20.60
C ILE A 101 34.80 -15.25 -21.02
N THR A 102 34.97 -15.02 -22.32
CA THR A 102 35.46 -13.73 -22.83
C THR A 102 34.30 -12.71 -22.89
N PRO A 103 34.61 -11.39 -22.97
CA PRO A 103 33.58 -10.35 -23.14
C PRO A 103 32.67 -10.59 -24.33
N GLU A 104 33.22 -11.05 -25.49
CA GLU A 104 32.46 -11.35 -26.71
C GLU A 104 31.51 -12.53 -26.49
N GLN A 105 31.97 -13.59 -25.83
CA GLN A 105 31.14 -14.76 -25.48
C GLN A 105 30.04 -14.37 -24.50
N LEU A 106 30.34 -13.48 -23.53
CA LEU A 106 29.34 -12.95 -22.61
C LEU A 106 28.27 -12.15 -23.36
N GLU A 107 28.68 -11.24 -24.25
CA GLU A 107 27.74 -10.43 -25.05
C GLU A 107 26.86 -11.31 -25.94
N GLU A 108 27.43 -12.31 -26.58
CA GLU A 108 26.68 -13.27 -27.38
C GLU A 108 25.70 -14.10 -26.54
N ALA A 109 26.13 -14.58 -25.35
CA ALA A 109 25.27 -15.30 -24.43
C ALA A 109 24.11 -14.43 -23.92
N LEU A 110 24.40 -13.18 -23.54
CA LEU A 110 23.38 -12.22 -23.13
C LEU A 110 22.35 -11.95 -24.23
N ARG A 111 22.82 -11.85 -25.49
CA ARG A 111 21.94 -11.67 -26.64
C ARG A 111 21.04 -12.88 -26.90
N LYS A 112 21.55 -14.09 -26.70
CA LYS A 112 20.81 -15.34 -26.95
C LYS A 112 19.89 -15.76 -25.80
N LEU A 113 20.31 -15.51 -24.55
CA LEU A 113 19.65 -16.03 -23.36
C LEU A 113 18.75 -15.03 -22.64
N CYS A 114 19.09 -13.72 -22.70
CA CYS A 114 18.38 -12.72 -21.94
C CYS A 114 17.21 -12.14 -22.72
N HIS A 115 15.99 -12.56 -22.34
CA HIS A 115 14.75 -12.10 -22.92
C HIS A 115 13.88 -11.38 -21.86
N HIS A 116 12.91 -10.60 -22.30
CA HIS A 116 11.89 -10.07 -21.38
C HIS A 116 11.13 -11.21 -20.70
N GLY A 117 11.12 -11.19 -19.37
CA GLY A 117 10.45 -12.21 -18.58
C GLY A 117 11.37 -13.28 -18.01
N ASP A 118 12.67 -13.04 -17.97
CA ASP A 118 13.59 -13.88 -17.21
C ASP A 118 13.22 -13.93 -15.73
N VAL A 119 13.44 -15.08 -15.06
CA VAL A 119 13.07 -15.34 -13.65
C VAL A 119 13.57 -14.25 -12.67
N GLY A 120 14.58 -13.53 -13.08
CA GLY A 120 15.13 -12.40 -12.34
C GLY A 120 14.64 -11.02 -12.76
N GLU A 121 13.87 -10.92 -13.86
CA GLU A 121 13.38 -9.68 -14.45
C GLU A 121 11.87 -9.80 -14.73
N LEU A 122 11.05 -9.94 -13.71
CA LEU A 122 9.65 -9.60 -13.83
C LEU A 122 9.60 -8.09 -14.07
N ALA A 123 9.27 -7.69 -15.30
CA ALA A 123 9.29 -6.30 -15.72
C ALA A 123 8.40 -5.45 -14.82
N ASP A 124 8.90 -4.28 -14.41
CA ASP A 124 8.05 -3.26 -13.86
C ASP A 124 7.07 -2.80 -14.94
N ALA A 125 5.77 -2.87 -14.64
CA ALA A 125 4.74 -2.25 -15.46
C ALA A 125 4.94 -0.74 -15.62
N GLU A 126 5.85 -0.15 -14.83
CA GLU A 126 6.19 1.28 -14.80
C GLU A 126 7.58 1.62 -15.38
N GLU A 127 8.37 0.67 -15.94
CA GLU A 127 9.52 1.07 -16.71
C GLU A 127 9.05 1.89 -17.91
N LYS A 128 9.13 3.21 -17.79
CA LYS A 128 8.86 4.14 -18.89
C LYS A 128 9.59 3.63 -20.13
N GLN A 129 8.84 3.24 -21.15
CA GLN A 129 9.38 2.83 -22.43
C GLN A 129 10.16 4.02 -23.00
N VAL A 130 11.47 4.02 -22.79
CA VAL A 130 12.33 5.03 -23.39
C VAL A 130 12.60 4.62 -24.84
N PRO A 131 12.36 5.50 -25.84
CA PRO A 131 12.39 5.15 -27.27
C PRO A 131 13.71 4.55 -27.76
N TRP A 132 14.81 4.84 -27.08
CA TRP A 132 16.16 4.36 -27.42
C TRP A 132 16.56 3.03 -26.81
N LYS A 133 15.74 2.42 -25.90
CA LYS A 133 15.96 1.05 -25.44
C LYS A 133 15.31 0.09 -26.44
N ARG A 134 16.08 -0.81 -27.04
CA ARG A 134 15.55 -1.85 -27.92
C ARG A 134 14.48 -2.67 -27.21
N LYS A 135 13.33 -2.88 -27.86
CA LYS A 135 12.31 -3.81 -27.39
C LYS A 135 12.93 -5.20 -27.28
N ARG A 136 12.96 -5.77 -26.11
CA ARG A 136 13.42 -7.13 -25.87
C ARG A 136 12.40 -8.11 -26.42
N THR A 137 12.85 -9.17 -27.07
CA THR A 137 11.97 -10.18 -27.69
C THR A 137 11.39 -11.06 -26.57
N GLN A 138 10.08 -11.11 -26.45
CA GLN A 138 9.42 -12.12 -25.61
C GLN A 138 9.58 -13.49 -26.26
N THR A 139 9.75 -14.55 -25.47
CA THR A 139 9.59 -15.92 -25.95
C THR A 139 8.15 -16.05 -26.47
N LYS A 140 7.97 -16.12 -27.78
CA LYS A 140 6.63 -16.24 -28.35
C LYS A 140 6.17 -17.67 -28.14
N LEU A 141 5.21 -17.86 -27.25
CA LEU A 141 4.43 -19.08 -27.18
C LEU A 141 3.63 -19.23 -28.49
N THR A 142 3.36 -20.45 -28.85
CA THR A 142 2.52 -20.83 -30.00
C THR A 142 1.39 -21.72 -29.52
N ARG A 143 0.38 -21.95 -30.35
CA ARG A 143 -0.69 -22.87 -30.02
C ARG A 143 -0.20 -24.28 -29.66
N ARG A 144 0.96 -24.71 -30.21
CA ARG A 144 1.57 -26.03 -29.96
C ARG A 144 2.16 -26.17 -28.54
N ASP A 145 2.34 -25.07 -27.83
CA ASP A 145 2.85 -25.08 -26.44
C ASP A 145 1.77 -25.47 -25.42
N PHE A 146 0.52 -25.58 -25.89
CA PHE A 146 -0.64 -25.87 -25.06
C PHE A 146 -1.35 -27.15 -25.54
N PRO A 147 -2.04 -27.91 -24.67
CA PRO A 147 -2.89 -29.03 -25.04
C PRO A 147 -4.04 -28.58 -25.93
N LEU A 148 -4.72 -29.54 -26.55
CA LEU A 148 -5.89 -29.27 -27.42
C LEU A 148 -7.02 -28.57 -26.63
N GLN A 149 -7.20 -28.96 -25.39
CA GLN A 149 -8.19 -28.44 -24.44
C GLN A 149 -7.64 -28.51 -23.03
N VAL A 150 -8.05 -27.61 -22.15
CA VAL A 150 -7.59 -27.53 -20.75
C VAL A 150 -8.80 -27.64 -19.82
N SER A 151 -8.72 -28.51 -18.81
CA SER A 151 -9.65 -28.53 -17.69
C SER A 151 -9.10 -27.66 -16.52
N LEU A 152 -9.94 -26.76 -16.02
CA LEU A 152 -9.64 -25.87 -14.92
C LEU A 152 -10.51 -26.26 -13.72
N TYR A 153 -9.89 -26.85 -12.70
CA TYR A 153 -10.59 -27.24 -11.48
C TYR A 153 -10.55 -26.10 -10.47
N ILE A 154 -11.68 -25.42 -10.28
CA ILE A 154 -11.77 -24.24 -9.43
C ILE A 154 -12.21 -24.67 -8.02
N SER A 155 -11.33 -24.47 -7.01
CA SER A 155 -11.62 -24.70 -5.59
C SER A 155 -11.03 -23.54 -4.76
N ASN A 156 -10.21 -23.80 -3.78
CA ASN A 156 -9.41 -22.78 -3.07
C ASN A 156 -8.36 -22.09 -3.97
N LEU A 157 -7.88 -22.80 -4.99
CA LEU A 157 -7.08 -22.33 -6.11
C LEU A 157 -7.73 -22.78 -7.43
N ILE A 158 -7.14 -22.38 -8.55
CA ILE A 158 -7.44 -22.92 -9.88
C ILE A 158 -6.37 -23.94 -10.19
N TYR A 159 -6.72 -25.21 -10.21
CA TYR A 159 -5.80 -26.30 -10.50
C TYR A 159 -5.81 -26.61 -11.99
N ILE A 160 -4.63 -26.78 -12.55
CA ILE A 160 -4.38 -27.07 -13.98
C ILE A 160 -3.47 -28.28 -14.03
N GLU A 161 -3.88 -29.32 -14.77
CA GLU A 161 -3.03 -30.49 -15.00
C GLU A 161 -1.85 -30.10 -15.92
N LYS A 162 -0.63 -30.49 -15.56
CA LYS A 162 0.59 -30.15 -16.31
C LYS A 162 0.75 -30.88 -17.63
N LYS A 163 -0.02 -31.94 -17.81
CA LYS A 163 0.08 -32.81 -18.95
C LYS A 163 -0.15 -32.05 -20.29
N ASP A 164 0.66 -32.39 -21.27
CA ASP A 164 0.59 -31.86 -22.65
C ASP A 164 0.88 -30.34 -22.79
N PHE A 165 1.36 -29.66 -21.72
CA PHE A 165 1.87 -28.33 -21.82
C PHE A 165 3.38 -28.35 -22.11
N SER A 166 3.87 -27.41 -22.93
CA SER A 166 5.30 -27.16 -23.00
C SER A 166 5.81 -26.50 -21.70
N GLN A 167 7.09 -26.66 -21.39
CA GLN A 167 7.69 -26.05 -20.21
C GLN A 167 7.60 -24.51 -20.23
N ALA A 168 7.66 -23.91 -21.42
CA ALA A 168 7.51 -22.47 -21.59
C ALA A 168 6.09 -22.00 -21.23
N ALA A 169 5.06 -22.77 -21.59
CA ALA A 169 3.68 -22.49 -21.21
C ALA A 169 3.48 -22.67 -19.70
N LEU A 170 3.98 -23.75 -19.09
CA LEU A 170 3.92 -23.96 -17.63
C LEU A 170 4.58 -22.80 -16.86
N ASN A 171 5.74 -22.34 -17.31
CA ASN A 171 6.40 -21.18 -16.68
C ASN A 171 5.58 -19.88 -16.84
N THR A 172 4.87 -19.74 -17.94
CA THR A 172 3.98 -18.58 -18.14
C THR A 172 2.78 -18.64 -17.20
N LEU A 173 2.20 -19.83 -17.01
CA LEU A 173 1.14 -20.05 -16.02
C LEU A 173 1.60 -19.73 -14.59
N LYS A 174 2.77 -20.22 -14.18
CA LYS A 174 3.35 -19.93 -12.85
C LYS A 174 3.55 -18.42 -12.63
N ARG A 175 3.92 -17.68 -13.66
CA ARG A 175 4.10 -16.22 -13.60
C ARG A 175 2.82 -15.46 -13.31
N LEU A 176 1.65 -15.99 -13.62
CA LEU A 176 0.37 -15.38 -13.25
C LEU A 176 0.17 -15.32 -11.73
N ALA A 177 0.79 -16.26 -11.00
CA ALA A 177 0.73 -16.33 -9.55
C ALA A 177 1.93 -15.67 -8.86
N ALA A 178 2.85 -15.05 -9.60
CA ALA A 178 4.11 -14.53 -9.07
C ALA A 178 4.29 -13.04 -9.39
N PHE A 179 4.96 -12.32 -8.48
CA PHE A 179 5.29 -10.92 -8.68
C PHE A 179 6.63 -10.55 -8.01
N PRO A 180 7.29 -9.47 -8.48
CA PRO A 180 8.54 -9.01 -7.89
C PRO A 180 8.37 -8.60 -6.43
N ASN A 181 9.28 -9.05 -5.56
CA ASN A 181 9.25 -8.70 -4.15
C ASN A 181 9.62 -7.22 -3.92
N PRO A 182 8.68 -6.38 -3.44
CA PRO A 182 8.93 -4.95 -3.22
C PRO A 182 9.99 -4.69 -2.14
N GLU A 183 10.07 -5.54 -1.13
CA GLU A 183 11.08 -5.43 -0.06
C GLU A 183 12.49 -5.64 -0.62
N PHE A 184 12.67 -6.66 -1.46
CA PHE A 184 13.92 -6.92 -2.16
C PHE A 184 14.35 -5.69 -2.96
N ARG A 185 13.45 -5.13 -3.78
CA ARG A 185 13.73 -3.96 -4.60
C ARG A 185 14.05 -2.71 -3.79
N SER A 186 13.28 -2.46 -2.73
CA SER A 186 13.51 -1.31 -1.84
C SER A 186 14.88 -1.40 -1.18
N LYS A 187 15.24 -2.55 -0.61
CA LYS A 187 16.55 -2.75 0.02
C LYS A 187 17.70 -2.67 -0.99
N GLN A 188 17.51 -3.22 -2.19
CA GLN A 188 18.48 -3.10 -3.26
C GLN A 188 18.69 -1.64 -3.67
N ALA A 189 17.61 -0.87 -3.84
CA ALA A 189 17.70 0.56 -4.18
C ALA A 189 18.38 1.38 -3.07
N MET A 190 18.16 1.03 -1.81
CA MET A 190 18.83 1.63 -0.64
C MET A 190 20.26 1.13 -0.45
N ARG A 191 20.74 0.18 -1.28
CA ARG A 191 22.03 -0.50 -1.14
C ARG A 191 22.22 -1.19 0.21
N ILE A 192 21.14 -1.79 0.74
CA ILE A 192 21.12 -2.60 1.96
C ILE A 192 21.19 -4.08 1.56
N SER A 193 21.74 -4.93 2.43
CA SER A 193 21.78 -6.37 2.19
C SER A 193 20.40 -6.98 1.94
N VAL A 194 20.29 -7.79 0.90
CA VAL A 194 19.07 -8.53 0.52
C VAL A 194 19.16 -10.02 0.88
N TYR A 195 20.11 -10.38 1.77
CA TYR A 195 20.31 -11.75 2.22
C TYR A 195 19.03 -12.35 2.82
N GLY A 196 18.65 -13.55 2.38
CA GLY A 196 17.47 -14.25 2.88
C GLY A 196 16.12 -13.68 2.40
N ILE A 197 16.13 -12.68 1.51
CA ILE A 197 14.90 -12.10 0.96
C ILE A 197 14.72 -12.62 -0.46
N PRO A 198 13.61 -13.32 -0.77
CA PRO A 198 13.36 -13.81 -2.12
C PRO A 198 13.12 -12.63 -3.07
N ARG A 199 13.62 -12.75 -4.28
CA ARG A 199 13.46 -11.70 -5.33
C ARG A 199 12.05 -11.66 -5.90
N VAL A 200 11.40 -12.81 -5.95
CA VAL A 200 10.05 -13.02 -6.48
C VAL A 200 9.21 -13.66 -5.38
N LEU A 201 7.99 -13.20 -5.24
CA LEU A 201 6.98 -13.81 -4.39
C LEU A 201 6.07 -14.66 -5.29
N ASP A 202 5.93 -15.94 -4.93
CA ASP A 202 5.07 -16.89 -5.60
C ASP A 202 3.89 -17.24 -4.70
N CYS A 203 2.68 -16.90 -5.15
CA CYS A 203 1.42 -17.21 -4.48
C CYS A 203 0.76 -18.48 -5.00
N GLY A 204 1.38 -19.15 -5.95
CA GLY A 204 0.90 -20.39 -6.55
C GLY A 204 1.12 -21.62 -5.65
N TYR A 205 0.78 -22.76 -6.24
CA TYR A 205 1.02 -24.11 -5.72
C TYR A 205 1.52 -24.97 -6.88
N GLU A 206 2.36 -25.92 -6.59
CA GLU A 206 2.83 -26.89 -7.58
C GLU A 206 3.10 -28.23 -6.91
N ASP A 207 2.59 -29.30 -7.54
CA ASP A 207 2.98 -30.67 -7.24
C ASP A 207 3.43 -31.40 -8.53
N GLU A 208 3.54 -32.72 -8.48
CA GLU A 208 3.98 -33.52 -9.62
C GLU A 208 3.04 -33.39 -10.84
N ASN A 209 1.73 -33.28 -10.62
CA ASN A 209 0.70 -33.35 -11.65
C ASN A 209 0.03 -32.00 -11.93
N TYR A 210 -0.06 -31.12 -10.95
CA TYR A 210 -0.87 -29.92 -11.02
C TYR A 210 -0.08 -28.63 -10.73
N ILE A 211 -0.52 -27.54 -11.37
CA ILE A 211 -0.21 -26.17 -10.97
C ILE A 211 -1.48 -25.55 -10.40
N GLY A 212 -1.36 -24.94 -9.22
CA GLY A 212 -2.44 -24.18 -8.58
C GLY A 212 -2.19 -22.68 -8.70
N ILE A 213 -3.14 -21.95 -9.29
CA ILE A 213 -3.08 -20.49 -9.46
C ILE A 213 -4.15 -19.85 -8.56
N PRO A 214 -3.85 -18.72 -7.87
CA PRO A 214 -4.85 -18.02 -7.07
C PRO A 214 -6.09 -17.64 -7.87
N ARG A 215 -7.28 -17.77 -7.25
CA ARG A 215 -8.58 -17.57 -7.92
C ARG A 215 -8.77 -16.20 -8.55
N GLY A 216 -8.15 -15.16 -7.99
CA GLY A 216 -8.20 -13.82 -8.54
C GLY A 216 -7.52 -13.68 -9.90
N CYS A 217 -6.71 -14.65 -10.31
CA CYS A 217 -6.04 -14.67 -11.62
C CYS A 217 -6.89 -15.31 -12.73
N ILE A 218 -8.15 -15.72 -12.47
CA ILE A 218 -8.99 -16.44 -13.45
C ILE A 218 -9.14 -15.68 -14.77
N GLU A 219 -9.38 -14.37 -14.72
CA GLU A 219 -9.56 -13.56 -15.93
C GLU A 219 -8.27 -13.47 -16.77
N ALA A 220 -7.11 -13.32 -16.12
CA ALA A 220 -5.82 -13.33 -16.80
C ALA A 220 -5.49 -14.70 -17.38
N LEU A 221 -5.86 -15.77 -16.68
CA LEU A 221 -5.68 -17.14 -17.12
C LEU A 221 -6.54 -17.45 -18.35
N LEU A 222 -7.83 -17.12 -18.32
CA LEU A 222 -8.73 -17.30 -19.46
C LEU A 222 -8.30 -16.44 -20.65
N GLY A 223 -7.90 -15.17 -20.41
CA GLY A 223 -7.36 -14.32 -21.46
C GLY A 223 -6.08 -14.87 -22.11
N LEU A 224 -5.22 -15.57 -21.32
CA LEU A 224 -4.06 -16.27 -21.87
C LEU A 224 -4.49 -17.42 -22.79
N PHE A 225 -5.46 -18.24 -22.40
CA PHE A 225 -5.95 -19.35 -23.22
C PHE A 225 -6.65 -18.85 -24.48
N ASP A 226 -7.48 -17.80 -24.37
CA ASP A 226 -8.12 -17.16 -25.51
C ASP A 226 -7.11 -16.61 -26.52
N GLN A 227 -6.02 -16.00 -26.06
CA GLN A 227 -4.95 -15.48 -26.92
C GLN A 227 -4.32 -16.57 -27.81
N TYR A 228 -4.28 -17.81 -27.33
CA TYR A 228 -3.72 -18.95 -28.03
C TYR A 228 -4.78 -19.93 -28.55
N GLU A 229 -6.05 -19.52 -28.55
CA GLU A 229 -7.19 -20.33 -29.05
C GLU A 229 -7.26 -21.70 -28.36
N VAL A 230 -7.05 -21.76 -27.05
CA VAL A 230 -7.11 -22.98 -26.23
C VAL A 230 -8.46 -23.04 -25.52
N PRO A 231 -9.35 -24.00 -25.89
CA PRO A 231 -10.61 -24.19 -25.18
C PRO A 231 -10.35 -24.56 -23.70
N ALA A 232 -10.99 -23.85 -22.79
CA ALA A 232 -10.93 -24.12 -21.36
C ALA A 232 -12.29 -24.59 -20.84
N ILE A 233 -12.31 -25.73 -20.17
CA ILE A 233 -13.48 -26.24 -19.46
C ILE A 233 -13.31 -25.92 -17.98
N LEU A 234 -14.31 -25.28 -17.39
CA LEU A 234 -14.32 -24.94 -15.97
C LEU A 234 -15.14 -25.97 -15.19
N GLU A 235 -14.50 -26.60 -14.22
CA GLU A 235 -15.13 -27.49 -13.25
C GLU A 235 -15.13 -26.82 -11.88
N ASP A 236 -16.32 -26.45 -11.39
CA ASP A 236 -16.49 -25.68 -10.16
C ASP A 236 -16.64 -26.60 -8.94
N HIS A 237 -15.60 -26.70 -8.12
CA HIS A 237 -15.54 -27.45 -6.88
C HIS A 237 -15.55 -26.54 -5.63
N ARG A 238 -15.91 -25.26 -5.80
CA ARG A 238 -15.97 -24.32 -4.68
C ARG A 238 -17.14 -24.65 -3.76
N SER A 239 -16.94 -24.39 -2.46
CA SER A 239 -18.00 -24.57 -1.46
C SER A 239 -19.11 -23.52 -1.65
N LEU A 240 -20.33 -23.99 -1.87
CA LEU A 240 -21.53 -23.16 -1.81
C LEU A 240 -21.96 -22.87 -0.35
N GLY A 241 -21.33 -23.55 0.62
CA GLY A 241 -21.76 -23.54 2.01
C GLY A 241 -23.16 -24.10 2.18
N HIS A 242 -23.87 -23.61 3.17
CA HIS A 242 -25.30 -23.92 3.32
C HIS A 242 -26.14 -22.63 3.23
N SER A 243 -27.35 -22.79 2.72
CA SER A 243 -28.32 -21.70 2.62
C SER A 243 -28.71 -21.23 4.02
N ILE A 244 -28.86 -19.92 4.19
CA ILE A 244 -29.34 -19.30 5.41
C ILE A 244 -30.55 -18.41 5.12
N ASP A 245 -31.51 -18.39 6.04
CA ASP A 245 -32.66 -17.51 5.94
C ASP A 245 -32.34 -16.16 6.61
N VAL A 246 -32.08 -15.18 5.75
CA VAL A 246 -31.62 -13.84 6.18
C VAL A 246 -32.19 -12.76 5.27
N GLU A 247 -32.56 -11.65 5.87
CA GLU A 247 -33.05 -10.46 5.19
C GLU A 247 -32.23 -9.21 5.57
N PHE A 248 -32.10 -8.32 4.63
CA PHE A 248 -31.45 -7.03 4.87
C PHE A 248 -32.43 -6.04 5.50
N ASN A 249 -32.12 -5.58 6.70
CA ASN A 249 -32.90 -4.60 7.43
C ASN A 249 -32.33 -3.20 7.21
N GLY A 250 -32.72 -2.54 6.12
CA GLY A 250 -32.27 -1.22 5.79
C GLY A 250 -32.49 -0.87 4.32
N MET A 251 -31.95 0.27 3.92
CA MET A 251 -31.90 0.70 2.52
C MET A 251 -30.49 1.12 2.17
N LEU A 252 -30.04 0.72 0.99
CA LEU A 252 -28.77 1.23 0.44
C LEU A 252 -28.97 2.69 0.04
N ARG A 253 -27.93 3.49 0.22
CA ARG A 253 -27.90 4.84 -0.34
C ARG A 253 -27.71 4.75 -1.86
N PRO A 254 -28.20 5.73 -2.64
CA PRO A 254 -28.09 5.70 -4.11
C PRO A 254 -26.66 5.46 -4.63
N GLU A 255 -25.65 6.00 -3.93
CA GLU A 255 -24.25 5.79 -4.29
C GLU A 255 -23.71 4.40 -3.94
N GLN A 256 -24.38 3.64 -3.06
CA GLN A 256 -23.98 2.28 -2.66
C GLN A 256 -24.53 1.21 -3.61
N GLU A 257 -25.68 1.46 -4.23
CA GLU A 257 -26.33 0.48 -5.12
C GLU A 257 -25.45 0.04 -6.30
N PRO A 258 -24.75 0.92 -7.04
CA PRO A 258 -23.85 0.50 -8.11
C PRO A 258 -22.72 -0.37 -7.61
N ALA A 259 -22.17 -0.07 -6.43
CA ALA A 259 -21.11 -0.85 -5.81
C ALA A 259 -21.58 -2.26 -5.42
N ALA A 260 -22.75 -2.35 -4.78
CA ALA A 260 -23.36 -3.63 -4.43
C ALA A 260 -23.68 -4.47 -5.67
N ARG A 261 -24.24 -3.86 -6.72
CA ARG A 261 -24.55 -4.51 -8.00
C ARG A 261 -23.29 -5.05 -8.68
N ALA A 262 -22.21 -4.26 -8.71
CA ALA A 262 -20.94 -4.68 -9.31
C ALA A 262 -20.31 -5.89 -8.59
N LEU A 263 -20.44 -5.97 -7.26
CA LEU A 263 -19.98 -7.12 -6.48
C LEU A 263 -20.87 -8.34 -6.68
N LEU A 264 -22.19 -8.16 -6.73
CA LEU A 264 -23.14 -9.26 -6.96
C LEU A 264 -23.04 -9.86 -8.35
N ALA A 265 -22.58 -9.09 -9.34
CA ALA A 265 -22.34 -9.59 -10.70
C ALA A 265 -21.13 -10.54 -10.81
N ALA A 266 -20.30 -10.63 -9.77
CA ALA A 266 -19.11 -11.48 -9.73
C ALA A 266 -19.07 -12.33 -8.47
N ASP A 267 -18.43 -13.50 -8.55
CA ASP A 267 -18.25 -14.39 -7.40
C ASP A 267 -17.12 -13.86 -6.47
N ILE A 268 -16.13 -13.22 -7.05
CA ILE A 268 -14.97 -12.67 -6.32
C ILE A 268 -14.66 -11.26 -6.78
N GLY A 269 -14.19 -10.43 -5.87
CA GLY A 269 -13.77 -9.07 -6.22
C GLY A 269 -13.52 -8.18 -5.01
N VAL A 270 -12.93 -7.01 -5.29
CA VAL A 270 -12.60 -6.00 -4.30
C VAL A 270 -13.46 -4.76 -4.50
N LEU A 271 -14.06 -4.26 -3.42
CA LEU A 271 -14.63 -2.92 -3.33
C LEU A 271 -13.57 -1.96 -2.80
N SER A 272 -13.16 -1.01 -3.61
CA SER A 272 -12.35 0.12 -3.18
C SER A 272 -13.24 1.32 -2.89
N ALA A 273 -13.49 1.60 -1.62
CA ALA A 273 -14.39 2.68 -1.21
C ALA A 273 -13.84 3.43 0.00
N THR A 274 -13.96 4.75 -0.04
CA THR A 274 -13.46 5.64 1.01
C THR A 274 -14.04 5.30 2.39
N THR A 275 -13.38 5.77 3.43
CA THR A 275 -13.94 5.72 4.80
C THR A 275 -15.28 6.45 4.82
N ALA A 276 -16.24 5.98 5.59
CA ALA A 276 -17.62 6.49 5.67
C ALA A 276 -18.52 6.20 4.44
N PHE A 277 -18.05 5.48 3.42
CA PHE A 277 -18.92 5.03 2.32
C PHE A 277 -19.97 4.01 2.78
N GLY A 278 -19.74 3.31 3.88
CA GLY A 278 -20.62 2.27 4.40
C GLY A 278 -20.29 0.87 3.86
N LYS A 279 -19.00 0.53 3.75
CA LYS A 279 -18.52 -0.78 3.33
C LYS A 279 -19.16 -1.93 4.11
N THR A 280 -19.34 -1.76 5.44
CA THR A 280 -19.97 -2.75 6.31
C THR A 280 -21.45 -2.97 5.99
N VAL A 281 -22.17 -1.90 5.61
CA VAL A 281 -23.58 -1.97 5.17
C VAL A 281 -23.68 -2.75 3.85
N ILE A 282 -22.78 -2.48 2.91
CA ILE A 282 -22.71 -3.26 1.66
C ILE A 282 -22.39 -4.72 1.97
N GLY A 283 -21.47 -5.01 2.89
CA GLY A 283 -21.18 -6.38 3.33
C GLY A 283 -22.43 -7.10 3.89
N ALA A 284 -23.20 -6.44 4.75
CA ALA A 284 -24.47 -6.97 5.24
C ALA A 284 -25.47 -7.19 4.10
N TYR A 285 -25.58 -6.27 3.17
CA TYR A 285 -26.44 -6.41 1.99
C TYR A 285 -26.04 -7.62 1.13
N LEU A 286 -24.74 -7.82 0.88
CA LEU A 286 -24.25 -9.00 0.14
C LEU A 286 -24.59 -10.31 0.84
N ILE A 287 -24.53 -10.37 2.19
CA ILE A 287 -24.94 -11.54 2.97
C ILE A 287 -26.41 -11.85 2.72
N ALA A 288 -27.26 -10.86 2.81
CA ALA A 288 -28.69 -11.02 2.60
C ALA A 288 -29.08 -11.38 1.16
N GLN A 289 -28.30 -10.94 0.16
CA GLN A 289 -28.55 -11.25 -1.24
C GLN A 289 -28.03 -12.65 -1.64
N ARG A 290 -26.86 -13.06 -1.13
CA ARG A 290 -26.28 -14.39 -1.45
C ARG A 290 -26.96 -15.51 -0.66
N LYS A 291 -27.50 -15.22 0.53
CA LYS A 291 -28.23 -16.17 1.39
C LYS A 291 -27.44 -17.47 1.67
N VAL A 292 -26.14 -17.34 1.90
CA VAL A 292 -25.25 -18.46 2.26
C VAL A 292 -24.49 -18.13 3.53
N ASN A 293 -24.13 -19.17 4.27
CA ASN A 293 -23.34 -18.98 5.49
C ASN A 293 -22.05 -18.24 5.21
N THR A 294 -21.73 -17.27 6.07
CA THR A 294 -20.71 -16.27 5.80
C THR A 294 -19.68 -16.16 6.91
N LEU A 295 -18.41 -16.04 6.54
CA LEU A 295 -17.30 -15.70 7.43
C LEU A 295 -16.78 -14.31 7.10
N VAL A 296 -16.86 -13.39 8.07
CA VAL A 296 -16.27 -12.05 7.97
C VAL A 296 -14.91 -12.04 8.64
N LEU A 297 -13.88 -11.70 7.89
CA LEU A 297 -12.49 -11.63 8.34
C LEU A 297 -12.11 -10.20 8.65
N VAL A 298 -11.66 -9.96 9.88
CA VAL A 298 -11.22 -8.64 10.35
C VAL A 298 -9.83 -8.70 10.97
N GLN A 299 -9.18 -7.55 11.08
CA GLN A 299 -7.82 -7.48 11.59
C GLN A 299 -7.76 -7.31 13.12
N SER A 300 -8.71 -6.58 13.71
CA SER A 300 -8.66 -6.18 15.11
C SER A 300 -9.93 -6.52 15.86
N SER A 301 -9.82 -6.60 17.21
CA SER A 301 -10.96 -6.80 18.10
C SER A 301 -11.97 -5.66 18.01
N ALA A 302 -11.52 -4.43 17.75
CA ALA A 302 -12.40 -3.28 17.61
C ALA A 302 -13.28 -3.40 16.36
N LEU A 303 -12.68 -3.78 15.20
CA LEU A 303 -13.43 -4.07 13.99
C LEU A 303 -14.40 -5.25 14.17
N LEU A 304 -14.01 -6.27 14.93
CA LEU A 304 -14.88 -7.41 15.20
C LEU A 304 -16.17 -6.97 15.92
N GLU A 305 -16.06 -6.17 16.97
CA GLU A 305 -17.23 -5.64 17.70
C GLU A 305 -18.06 -4.68 16.83
N GLN A 306 -17.39 -3.84 16.02
CA GLN A 306 -18.08 -2.95 15.07
C GLN A 306 -18.88 -3.74 14.03
N TRP A 307 -18.28 -4.75 13.40
CA TRP A 307 -18.98 -5.62 12.46
C TRP A 307 -20.15 -6.32 13.11
N LYS A 308 -19.96 -6.85 14.32
CA LYS A 308 -21.02 -7.51 15.06
C LYS A 308 -22.22 -6.59 15.29
N SER A 309 -21.99 -5.39 15.82
CA SER A 309 -23.04 -4.41 16.04
C SER A 309 -23.75 -4.01 14.74
N SER A 310 -22.98 -3.83 13.65
CA SER A 310 -23.57 -3.48 12.35
C SER A 310 -24.39 -4.63 11.76
N LEU A 311 -23.92 -5.89 11.86
CA LEU A 311 -24.68 -7.03 11.36
C LEU A 311 -25.94 -7.27 12.19
N GLU A 312 -25.90 -7.08 13.51
CA GLU A 312 -27.08 -7.14 14.39
C GLU A 312 -28.11 -6.05 14.05
N GLN A 313 -27.66 -4.90 13.54
CA GLN A 313 -28.54 -3.81 13.10
C GLN A 313 -29.14 -4.04 11.71
N PHE A 314 -28.34 -4.54 10.75
CA PHE A 314 -28.69 -4.58 9.34
C PHE A 314 -29.15 -5.94 8.84
N LEU A 315 -29.11 -7.01 9.66
CA LEU A 315 -29.58 -8.33 9.28
C LEU A 315 -30.67 -8.83 10.21
N ASN A 316 -31.75 -9.33 9.62
CA ASN A 316 -32.73 -10.17 10.29
C ASN A 316 -32.46 -11.63 9.89
N ILE A 317 -31.95 -12.44 10.81
CA ILE A 317 -31.63 -13.85 10.56
C ILE A 317 -32.72 -14.71 11.21
N HIS A 318 -33.41 -15.52 10.40
CA HIS A 318 -34.54 -16.34 10.80
C HIS A 318 -34.17 -17.79 11.12
N GLU A 319 -32.88 -18.07 11.32
CA GLU A 319 -32.36 -19.39 11.62
C GLU A 319 -32.60 -19.82 13.07
N VAL A 320 -32.84 -21.11 13.24
CA VAL A 320 -32.97 -21.71 14.56
C VAL A 320 -31.73 -22.53 14.88
N LEU A 321 -30.98 -22.09 15.88
CA LEU A 321 -29.80 -22.83 16.33
C LEU A 321 -30.21 -24.12 17.07
N PRO A 322 -29.66 -25.29 16.70
CA PRO A 322 -29.95 -26.54 17.40
C PRO A 322 -29.57 -26.45 18.89
N GLU A 323 -30.43 -26.99 19.76
CA GLU A 323 -30.14 -27.01 21.19
C GLU A 323 -28.92 -27.89 21.50
N LEU A 324 -27.98 -27.35 22.28
CA LEU A 324 -26.84 -28.15 22.74
C LEU A 324 -27.31 -29.16 23.82
N PRO A 325 -26.79 -30.40 23.80
CA PRO A 325 -27.03 -31.33 24.89
C PRO A 325 -26.55 -30.70 26.22
N LYS A 326 -27.43 -30.78 27.24
CA LYS A 326 -27.19 -30.18 28.56
C LYS A 326 -25.94 -30.80 29.21
N LYS A 327 -24.77 -30.16 29.07
CA LYS A 327 -23.63 -30.44 29.95
C LYS A 327 -23.78 -29.62 31.22
N ARG A 328 -23.45 -30.26 32.40
CA ARG A 328 -23.45 -29.58 33.72
C ARG A 328 -22.68 -28.27 33.65
N GLY A 329 -23.37 -27.12 33.73
CA GLY A 329 -22.79 -25.79 33.71
C GLY A 329 -23.77 -24.74 33.13
N ARG A 330 -23.46 -23.45 33.28
CA ARG A 330 -24.24 -22.31 32.78
C ARG A 330 -24.58 -22.48 31.29
N LYS A 331 -25.86 -22.33 30.90
CA LYS A 331 -26.32 -22.28 29.52
C LYS A 331 -25.49 -21.20 28.76
N LYS A 332 -24.61 -21.59 27.85
CA LYS A 332 -23.98 -20.63 26.94
C LYS A 332 -25.07 -20.12 26.01
N LYS A 333 -25.38 -18.84 26.05
CA LYS A 333 -26.21 -18.17 25.03
C LYS A 333 -25.55 -18.37 23.71
N ARG A 334 -26.22 -19.00 22.76
CA ARG A 334 -25.80 -19.02 21.35
C ARG A 334 -26.30 -17.76 20.67
N HIS A 335 -25.48 -17.21 19.80
CA HIS A 335 -25.81 -16.05 19.01
C HIS A 335 -25.82 -16.49 17.53
N LEU A 336 -26.76 -16.03 16.74
CA LEU A 336 -26.85 -16.27 15.31
C LEU A 336 -25.64 -15.67 14.60
N ILE A 337 -25.13 -14.52 15.08
CA ILE A 337 -23.89 -13.91 14.67
C ILE A 337 -22.80 -14.33 15.67
N GLY A 338 -21.91 -15.22 15.23
CA GLY A 338 -20.85 -15.78 16.05
C GLY A 338 -19.57 -14.91 16.04
N GLN A 339 -18.70 -15.17 17.02
CA GLN A 339 -17.44 -14.45 17.18
C GLN A 339 -16.31 -15.42 17.43
N ILE A 340 -15.18 -15.23 16.68
CA ILE A 340 -13.95 -16.00 16.83
C ILE A 340 -12.78 -15.01 16.98
N GLY A 341 -12.30 -14.86 18.19
CA GLY A 341 -11.24 -13.91 18.53
C GLY A 341 -11.42 -13.23 19.86
N SER A 342 -10.43 -12.46 20.31
CA SER A 342 -10.44 -11.78 21.63
C SER A 342 -10.73 -12.72 22.81
N GLY A 343 -10.19 -13.96 22.77
CA GLY A 343 -10.41 -14.96 23.80
C GLY A 343 -11.81 -15.63 23.78
N LYS A 344 -12.65 -15.29 22.81
CA LYS A 344 -13.98 -15.87 22.63
C LYS A 344 -14.03 -16.76 21.40
N ASN A 345 -14.79 -17.87 21.48
CA ASN A 345 -15.18 -18.68 20.36
C ASN A 345 -16.65 -19.07 20.53
N THR A 346 -17.52 -18.32 19.85
CA THR A 346 -18.97 -18.52 19.85
C THR A 346 -19.47 -18.79 18.43
N ARG A 347 -18.68 -19.53 17.63
CA ARG A 347 -19.01 -19.85 16.24
C ARG A 347 -20.45 -20.36 16.13
N SER A 348 -21.22 -19.77 15.24
CA SER A 348 -22.60 -20.19 14.92
C SER A 348 -22.62 -21.13 13.71
N GLY A 349 -21.74 -20.92 12.73
CA GLY A 349 -21.77 -21.55 11.43
C GLY A 349 -22.72 -20.86 10.45
N ILE A 350 -23.44 -19.81 10.86
CA ILE A 350 -24.41 -19.05 10.06
C ILE A 350 -23.71 -17.79 9.53
N VAL A 351 -23.52 -16.80 10.41
CA VAL A 351 -22.71 -15.62 10.12
C VAL A 351 -21.69 -15.47 11.24
N ASP A 352 -20.43 -15.62 10.94
CA ASP A 352 -19.37 -15.56 11.92
C ASP A 352 -18.35 -14.47 11.59
N ILE A 353 -17.85 -13.79 12.61
CA ILE A 353 -16.82 -12.76 12.48
C ILE A 353 -15.57 -13.28 13.17
N ALA A 354 -14.44 -13.28 12.45
CA ALA A 354 -13.18 -13.80 12.98
C ALA A 354 -12.02 -12.82 12.80
N THR A 355 -11.14 -12.74 13.81
CA THR A 355 -9.83 -12.15 13.54
C THR A 355 -8.94 -13.18 12.85
N MET A 356 -8.17 -12.75 11.84
CA MET A 356 -7.35 -13.68 11.05
C MET A 356 -6.39 -14.52 11.89
N GLN A 357 -5.78 -13.92 12.91
CA GLN A 357 -4.86 -14.61 13.82
C GLN A 357 -5.57 -15.75 14.60
N SER A 358 -6.87 -15.57 14.88
CA SER A 358 -7.66 -16.58 15.62
C SER A 358 -8.00 -17.81 14.78
N LEU A 359 -7.80 -17.75 13.46
CA LEU A 359 -8.01 -18.87 12.55
C LEU A 359 -6.81 -19.78 12.43
N LEU A 360 -5.65 -19.35 12.90
CA LEU A 360 -4.42 -20.13 12.89
C LEU A 360 -4.31 -20.99 14.15
N LYS A 361 -3.72 -22.19 14.00
CA LYS A 361 -3.54 -23.16 15.08
C LYS A 361 -2.07 -23.62 15.12
N GLY A 362 -1.52 -23.75 16.34
CA GLY A 362 -0.19 -24.29 16.57
C GLY A 362 0.96 -23.38 16.13
N GLU A 363 2.19 -23.84 16.34
CA GLU A 363 3.43 -23.14 15.92
C GLU A 363 3.57 -23.10 14.39
N GLU A 364 3.11 -24.14 13.73
CA GLU A 364 3.10 -24.25 12.25
C GLU A 364 2.06 -23.34 11.59
N LYS A 365 1.22 -22.63 12.37
CA LYS A 365 0.19 -21.71 11.86
C LYS A 365 -0.76 -22.35 10.84
N THR A 366 -1.15 -23.60 11.05
CA THR A 366 -2.15 -24.27 10.19
C THR A 366 -3.53 -23.61 10.35
N VAL A 367 -4.27 -23.48 9.24
CA VAL A 367 -5.63 -22.90 9.26
C VAL A 367 -6.64 -23.90 9.82
N LYS A 368 -7.57 -23.45 10.62
CA LYS A 368 -8.65 -24.29 11.16
C LYS A 368 -9.56 -24.77 10.02
N SER A 369 -9.87 -26.05 9.97
CA SER A 369 -10.59 -26.71 8.87
C SER A 369 -11.98 -26.13 8.59
N PHE A 370 -12.67 -25.62 9.60
CA PHE A 370 -14.02 -25.06 9.41
C PHE A 370 -14.07 -23.83 8.49
N VAL A 371 -12.91 -23.22 8.15
CA VAL A 371 -12.84 -22.08 7.22
C VAL A 371 -13.33 -22.48 5.82
N ALA A 372 -13.15 -23.73 5.43
CA ALA A 372 -13.63 -24.29 4.16
C ALA A 372 -15.16 -24.52 4.10
N GLU A 373 -15.87 -24.50 5.23
CA GLU A 373 -17.31 -24.80 5.31
C GLU A 373 -18.22 -23.63 4.89
N TYR A 374 -17.68 -22.43 4.74
CA TYR A 374 -18.46 -21.23 4.39
C TYR A 374 -18.64 -21.08 2.90
N GLY A 375 -19.84 -20.65 2.48
CA GLY A 375 -20.14 -20.33 1.09
C GLY A 375 -19.68 -18.92 0.68
N MET A 376 -19.54 -18.01 1.65
CA MET A 376 -19.05 -16.65 1.42
C MET A 376 -18.02 -16.24 2.46
N VAL A 377 -17.00 -15.52 2.01
CA VAL A 377 -15.99 -14.86 2.85
C VAL A 377 -15.91 -13.39 2.50
N ILE A 378 -16.04 -12.52 3.50
CA ILE A 378 -15.83 -11.08 3.37
C ILE A 378 -14.56 -10.71 4.13
N VAL A 379 -13.65 -9.99 3.50
CA VAL A 379 -12.39 -9.56 4.11
C VAL A 379 -12.40 -8.05 4.25
N ASP A 380 -12.53 -7.57 5.48
CA ASP A 380 -12.52 -6.13 5.76
C ASP A 380 -11.09 -5.61 5.90
N GLU A 381 -10.89 -4.38 5.41
CA GLU A 381 -9.58 -3.69 5.34
C GLU A 381 -8.47 -4.61 4.84
N CYS A 382 -8.73 -5.29 3.72
CA CYS A 382 -7.86 -6.32 3.15
C CYS A 382 -6.42 -5.86 2.87
N HIS A 383 -6.17 -4.55 2.87
CA HIS A 383 -4.83 -3.98 2.69
C HIS A 383 -3.95 -3.98 3.96
N HIS A 384 -4.52 -4.13 5.16
CA HIS A 384 -3.77 -4.06 6.41
C HIS A 384 -3.18 -5.39 6.88
N VAL A 385 -3.67 -6.50 6.37
CA VAL A 385 -3.26 -7.81 6.86
C VAL A 385 -1.82 -8.11 6.44
N ALA A 386 -1.01 -8.66 7.36
CA ALA A 386 0.31 -9.15 7.03
C ALA A 386 0.20 -10.13 5.85
N ALA A 387 0.93 -9.86 4.76
CA ALA A 387 0.78 -10.55 3.49
C ALA A 387 0.80 -12.09 3.65
N PHE A 388 1.67 -12.62 4.50
CA PHE A 388 1.77 -14.05 4.77
C PHE A 388 0.53 -14.64 5.46
N THR A 389 0.03 -14.02 6.55
CA THR A 389 -1.17 -14.52 7.26
C THR A 389 -2.41 -14.46 6.39
N PHE A 390 -2.55 -13.37 5.61
CA PHE A 390 -3.63 -13.19 4.66
C PHE A 390 -3.65 -14.29 3.61
N GLU A 391 -2.51 -14.51 2.98
CA GLU A 391 -2.34 -15.53 1.94
C GLU A 391 -2.64 -16.93 2.50
N THR A 392 -2.07 -17.26 3.68
CA THR A 392 -2.26 -18.57 4.33
C THR A 392 -3.73 -18.84 4.62
N VAL A 393 -4.47 -17.88 5.17
CA VAL A 393 -5.89 -18.05 5.49
C VAL A 393 -6.72 -18.16 4.21
N LEU A 394 -6.50 -17.29 3.22
CA LEU A 394 -7.30 -17.29 2.00
C LEU A 394 -7.00 -18.47 1.07
N LYS A 395 -5.81 -19.05 1.11
CA LYS A 395 -5.50 -20.33 0.44
C LYS A 395 -6.28 -21.52 1.04
N ALA A 396 -6.79 -21.41 2.25
CA ALA A 396 -7.63 -22.44 2.86
C ALA A 396 -9.15 -22.18 2.69
N VAL A 397 -9.53 -21.08 2.07
CA VAL A 397 -10.92 -20.72 1.81
C VAL A 397 -11.40 -21.38 0.53
N GLU A 398 -12.39 -22.24 0.62
CA GLU A 398 -13.06 -22.90 -0.51
C GLU A 398 -14.35 -22.21 -0.94
N ALA A 399 -14.80 -21.19 -0.20
CA ALA A 399 -16.03 -20.45 -0.45
C ALA A 399 -16.16 -19.97 -1.89
N LYS A 400 -17.34 -20.12 -2.50
CA LYS A 400 -17.62 -19.63 -3.84
C LYS A 400 -17.46 -18.11 -3.90
N TYR A 401 -17.99 -17.38 -2.91
CA TYR A 401 -18.01 -15.94 -2.90
C TYR A 401 -16.90 -15.39 -1.99
N VAL A 402 -16.02 -14.53 -2.54
CA VAL A 402 -14.97 -13.86 -1.76
C VAL A 402 -14.90 -12.38 -2.11
N TYR A 403 -15.20 -11.53 -1.15
CA TYR A 403 -15.22 -10.09 -1.33
C TYR A 403 -14.22 -9.39 -0.40
N GLY A 404 -13.31 -8.63 -0.99
CA GLY A 404 -12.40 -7.73 -0.26
C GLY A 404 -13.01 -6.33 -0.15
N LEU A 405 -12.98 -5.75 1.04
CA LEU A 405 -13.40 -4.38 1.29
C LEU A 405 -12.19 -3.56 1.74
N SER A 406 -11.95 -2.42 1.12
CA SER A 406 -10.82 -1.56 1.48
C SER A 406 -11.06 -0.10 1.14
N ALA A 407 -10.49 0.81 1.93
CA ALA A 407 -10.43 2.22 1.57
C ALA A 407 -9.32 2.50 0.55
N THR A 408 -8.23 1.76 0.62
CA THR A 408 -7.05 1.89 -0.24
C THR A 408 -6.49 0.50 -0.54
N PRO A 409 -6.84 -0.14 -1.66
CA PRO A 409 -6.38 -1.49 -1.97
C PRO A 409 -4.87 -1.57 -2.25
N VAL A 410 -4.22 -0.42 -2.47
CA VAL A 410 -2.76 -0.33 -2.66
C VAL A 410 -2.07 -0.28 -1.31
N ARG A 411 -1.10 -1.17 -1.07
CA ARG A 411 -0.32 -1.26 0.17
C ARG A 411 0.95 -0.41 0.10
N LYS A 412 1.33 0.18 1.24
CA LYS A 412 2.59 0.93 1.38
C LYS A 412 3.83 0.08 1.11
N ASP A 413 3.79 -1.18 1.48
CA ASP A 413 4.88 -2.15 1.31
C ASP A 413 4.93 -2.78 -0.09
N GLY A 414 3.98 -2.46 -0.97
CA GLY A 414 3.92 -2.96 -2.35
C GLY A 414 3.37 -4.39 -2.51
N HIS A 415 2.98 -5.08 -1.43
CA HIS A 415 2.44 -6.44 -1.48
C HIS A 415 0.95 -6.51 -1.86
N HIS A 416 0.36 -5.44 -2.38
CA HIS A 416 -1.04 -5.41 -2.82
C HIS A 416 -1.41 -6.42 -3.92
N PRO A 417 -0.51 -6.93 -4.80
CA PRO A 417 -0.90 -7.95 -5.75
C PRO A 417 -1.49 -9.20 -5.09
N ILE A 418 -1.05 -9.57 -3.89
CA ILE A 418 -1.61 -10.71 -3.14
C ILE A 418 -3.10 -10.53 -2.88
N ILE A 419 -3.56 -9.31 -2.62
CA ILE A 419 -4.98 -9.01 -2.39
C ILE A 419 -5.80 -9.37 -3.63
N PHE A 420 -5.34 -8.92 -4.79
CA PHE A 420 -6.04 -9.16 -6.05
C PHE A 420 -5.96 -10.64 -6.49
N MET A 421 -4.83 -11.29 -6.23
CA MET A 421 -4.68 -12.72 -6.48
C MET A 421 -5.65 -13.56 -5.63
N GLN A 422 -5.94 -13.16 -4.40
CA GLN A 422 -6.80 -13.92 -3.50
C GLN A 422 -8.28 -13.51 -3.56
N CYS A 423 -8.58 -12.21 -3.59
CA CYS A 423 -9.94 -11.68 -3.56
C CYS A 423 -10.49 -11.32 -4.95
N GLY A 424 -9.68 -11.36 -6.00
CA GLY A 424 -10.05 -10.92 -7.34
C GLY A 424 -9.80 -9.43 -7.61
N PRO A 425 -10.08 -8.95 -8.82
CA PRO A 425 -9.84 -7.58 -9.23
C PRO A 425 -10.78 -6.59 -8.52
N VAL A 426 -10.46 -5.30 -8.62
CA VAL A 426 -11.36 -4.23 -8.15
C VAL A 426 -12.59 -4.20 -9.06
N ARG A 427 -13.75 -4.56 -8.50
CA ARG A 427 -15.04 -4.54 -9.22
C ARG A 427 -15.70 -3.17 -9.20
N TYR A 428 -15.46 -2.41 -8.14
CA TYR A 428 -15.96 -1.06 -8.04
C TYR A 428 -14.97 -0.17 -7.29
N LEU A 429 -14.68 0.98 -7.88
CA LEU A 429 -13.81 2.01 -7.30
C LEU A 429 -14.64 3.27 -7.05
N VAL A 430 -14.71 3.66 -5.79
CA VAL A 430 -15.35 4.92 -5.40
C VAL A 430 -14.34 6.05 -5.55
N ASP A 431 -14.63 6.98 -6.43
CA ASP A 431 -13.83 8.20 -6.57
C ASP A 431 -14.04 9.12 -5.35
N ALA A 432 -12.96 9.30 -4.60
CA ALA A 432 -13.00 10.10 -3.37
C ALA A 432 -13.36 11.56 -3.61
N LYS A 433 -12.92 12.13 -4.75
CA LYS A 433 -13.20 13.51 -5.13
C LYS A 433 -14.68 13.72 -5.45
N SER A 434 -15.25 12.88 -6.34
CA SER A 434 -16.67 12.92 -6.65
C SER A 434 -17.55 12.68 -5.42
N GLN A 435 -17.07 11.88 -4.46
CA GLN A 435 -17.79 11.69 -3.21
C GLN A 435 -17.71 12.90 -2.28
N ALA A 436 -16.56 13.60 -2.26
CA ALA A 436 -16.43 14.84 -1.49
C ALA A 436 -17.36 15.94 -2.01
N GLU A 437 -17.51 16.05 -3.33
CA GLU A 437 -18.41 17.02 -3.98
C GLU A 437 -19.90 16.79 -3.64
N LYS A 438 -20.29 15.56 -3.32
CA LYS A 438 -21.67 15.20 -2.95
C LYS A 438 -21.99 15.39 -1.48
N ARG A 439 -21.01 15.67 -0.62
CA ARG A 439 -21.24 15.92 0.81
C ARG A 439 -21.79 17.29 1.06
N SER A 440 -22.57 17.43 2.13
CA SER A 440 -23.18 18.69 2.57
C SER A 440 -22.20 19.70 3.15
N PHE A 441 -20.92 19.35 3.29
CA PHE A 441 -19.88 20.17 3.89
C PHE A 441 -18.64 20.28 3.00
N SER A 442 -17.96 21.42 3.05
CA SER A 442 -16.75 21.68 2.28
C SER A 442 -15.51 21.04 2.92
N HIS A 443 -14.48 20.82 2.12
CA HIS A 443 -13.23 20.15 2.52
C HIS A 443 -12.06 21.11 2.32
N ILE A 444 -11.44 21.57 3.40
CA ILE A 444 -10.40 22.60 3.38
C ILE A 444 -9.13 22.11 4.04
N VAL A 445 -7.97 22.38 3.41
CA VAL A 445 -6.64 22.24 4.02
C VAL A 445 -6.04 23.61 4.24
N ILE A 446 -5.55 23.84 5.43
CA ILE A 446 -4.87 25.08 5.83
C ILE A 446 -3.41 24.73 6.15
N PRO A 447 -2.46 24.98 5.23
CA PRO A 447 -1.04 24.84 5.53
C PRO A 447 -0.59 25.86 6.58
N ARG A 448 0.15 25.41 7.59
CA ARG A 448 0.76 26.22 8.63
C ARG A 448 2.27 26.10 8.55
N PHE A 449 2.93 27.08 7.98
CA PHE A 449 4.37 27.06 7.77
C PHE A 449 5.12 27.34 9.06
N THR A 450 6.10 26.48 9.38
CA THR A 450 6.91 26.63 10.59
C THR A 450 8.31 27.13 10.25
N ARG A 451 8.98 27.77 11.24
CA ARG A 451 10.37 28.23 11.13
C ARG A 451 11.37 27.20 11.66
N MET A 452 10.93 25.96 11.91
CA MET A 452 11.79 24.91 12.46
C MET A 452 12.95 24.58 11.54
N ARG A 453 14.15 24.52 12.10
CA ARG A 453 15.38 24.07 11.41
C ARG A 453 16.02 22.96 12.20
N LEU A 454 16.51 21.94 11.50
CA LEU A 454 17.20 20.79 12.07
C LEU A 454 18.47 20.48 11.26
N PRO A 455 19.54 21.30 11.44
CA PRO A 455 20.74 21.19 10.61
C PRO A 455 21.46 19.85 10.75
N ASP A 456 21.41 19.23 11.92
CA ASP A 456 22.16 18.00 12.23
C ASP A 456 21.33 16.72 12.09
N ALA A 457 20.05 16.80 11.71
CA ALA A 457 19.17 15.65 11.63
C ALA A 457 19.34 14.92 10.29
N ASN A 458 20.11 13.83 10.29
CA ASN A 458 20.38 13.02 9.11
C ASN A 458 19.43 11.82 8.96
N ARG A 459 18.81 11.37 10.05
CA ARG A 459 17.88 10.25 10.08
C ARG A 459 16.46 10.73 10.34
N ILE A 460 15.48 10.04 9.79
CA ILE A 460 14.06 10.38 9.98
C ILE A 460 13.65 10.35 11.47
N GLN A 461 14.28 9.50 12.27
CA GLN A 461 14.01 9.43 13.71
C GLN A 461 14.49 10.69 14.46
N ASP A 462 15.66 11.21 14.08
CA ASP A 462 16.22 12.44 14.65
C ASP A 462 15.34 13.64 14.26
N MET A 463 14.83 13.66 13.02
CA MET A 463 13.87 14.67 12.57
C MET A 463 12.58 14.63 13.39
N TYR A 464 12.05 13.43 13.65
CA TYR A 464 10.83 13.28 14.46
C TYR A 464 11.05 13.66 15.93
N ALA A 465 12.22 13.36 16.51
CA ALA A 465 12.59 13.84 17.83
C ALA A 465 12.62 15.38 17.87
N GLY A 466 13.28 16.01 16.89
CA GLY A 466 13.33 17.46 16.76
C GLY A 466 11.95 18.12 16.59
N VAL A 467 11.02 17.47 15.87
CA VAL A 467 9.62 17.94 15.76
C VAL A 467 8.92 17.93 17.12
N ILE A 468 9.13 16.90 17.93
CA ILE A 468 8.53 16.78 19.27
C ILE A 468 9.07 17.82 20.23
N GLU A 469 10.39 18.07 20.19
CA GLU A 469 11.10 18.94 21.09
C GLU A 469 10.96 20.43 20.72
N ASN A 470 10.50 20.75 19.51
CA ASN A 470 10.40 22.14 19.06
C ASN A 470 9.26 22.88 19.74
N HIS A 471 9.64 23.74 20.72
CA HIS A 471 8.70 24.49 21.53
C HIS A 471 7.81 25.42 20.72
N ASN A 472 8.38 26.21 19.82
CA ASN A 472 7.63 27.18 19.01
C ASN A 472 6.58 26.48 18.10
N ARG A 473 6.91 25.28 17.59
CA ARG A 473 6.00 24.48 16.79
C ARG A 473 4.85 23.93 17.63
N ASN A 474 5.14 23.49 18.84
CA ASN A 474 4.13 22.99 19.77
C ASN A 474 3.23 24.13 20.28
N GLU A 475 3.77 25.29 20.55
CA GLU A 475 2.97 26.50 20.88
C GLU A 475 2.03 26.89 19.75
N LEU A 476 2.49 26.84 18.49
CA LEU A 476 1.64 27.10 17.33
C LEU A 476 0.49 26.09 17.25
N LEU A 477 0.76 24.78 17.46
CA LEU A 477 -0.25 23.73 17.52
C LEU A 477 -1.31 23.99 18.60
N VAL A 478 -0.87 24.32 19.80
CA VAL A 478 -1.75 24.62 20.93
C VAL A 478 -2.57 25.88 20.67
N SER A 479 -1.94 26.97 20.22
CA SER A 479 -2.62 28.22 19.90
C SER A 479 -3.70 28.05 18.83
N ASP A 480 -3.38 27.33 17.73
CA ASP A 480 -4.37 27.04 16.69
C ASP A 480 -5.51 26.18 17.23
N THR A 481 -5.21 25.19 18.08
CA THR A 481 -6.24 24.34 18.70
C THR A 481 -7.19 25.13 19.59
N LEU A 482 -6.66 26.03 20.43
CA LEU A 482 -7.48 26.87 21.31
C LEU A 482 -8.37 27.83 20.54
N LYS A 483 -7.86 28.42 19.44
CA LYS A 483 -8.67 29.24 18.54
C LYS A 483 -9.83 28.46 17.93
N LEU A 484 -9.57 27.22 17.48
CA LEU A 484 -10.58 26.36 16.93
C LEU A 484 -11.69 25.99 17.93
N VAL A 485 -11.31 25.73 19.18
CA VAL A 485 -12.30 25.51 20.27
C VAL A 485 -13.13 26.76 20.49
N GLN A 486 -12.51 27.94 20.52
CA GLN A 486 -13.24 29.21 20.63
C GLN A 486 -14.18 29.49 19.45
N GLU A 487 -13.87 28.95 18.28
CA GLU A 487 -14.76 28.95 17.09
C GLU A 487 -15.92 27.92 17.20
N GLY A 488 -16.02 27.18 18.30
CA GLY A 488 -17.01 26.13 18.51
C GLY A 488 -16.74 24.83 17.74
N ARG A 489 -15.49 24.62 17.31
CA ARG A 489 -15.09 23.40 16.57
C ARG A 489 -14.62 22.30 17.50
N THR A 490 -14.65 21.07 17.01
CA THR A 490 -14.14 19.90 17.75
C THR A 490 -12.86 19.35 17.08
N PRO A 491 -11.69 19.87 17.48
CA PRO A 491 -10.42 19.50 16.85
C PRO A 491 -9.88 18.16 17.37
N ILE A 492 -9.19 17.47 16.47
CA ILE A 492 -8.37 16.29 16.78
C ILE A 492 -6.92 16.53 16.36
N LEU A 493 -6.00 16.41 17.31
CA LEU A 493 -4.56 16.45 17.08
C LEU A 493 -4.01 15.04 16.91
N LEU A 494 -3.35 14.79 15.78
CA LEU A 494 -2.74 13.49 15.49
C LEU A 494 -1.23 13.53 15.50
N THR A 495 -0.64 12.64 16.27
CA THR A 495 0.80 12.38 16.34
C THR A 495 1.09 10.89 16.26
N GLU A 496 2.30 10.50 15.83
CA GLU A 496 2.77 9.12 15.82
C GLU A 496 3.48 8.71 17.14
N ARG A 497 3.71 9.67 18.04
CA ARG A 497 4.49 9.47 19.26
C ARG A 497 3.65 9.73 20.50
N LYS A 498 3.73 8.78 21.43
CA LYS A 498 2.99 8.84 22.71
C LYS A 498 3.42 10.05 23.56
N GLU A 499 4.73 10.27 23.64
CA GLU A 499 5.31 11.36 24.42
C GLU A 499 4.81 12.72 23.92
N HIS A 500 4.73 12.89 22.61
CA HIS A 500 4.21 14.11 21.98
C HIS A 500 2.71 14.29 22.27
N ALA A 501 1.92 13.21 22.22
CA ALA A 501 0.49 13.28 22.54
C ALA A 501 0.26 13.71 23.99
N VAL A 502 1.04 13.17 24.93
CA VAL A 502 0.96 13.53 26.35
C VAL A 502 1.37 14.98 26.58
N LEU A 503 2.46 15.43 25.93
CA LEU A 503 2.94 16.80 26.03
C LEU A 503 1.88 17.80 25.56
N LEU A 504 1.31 17.59 24.37
CA LEU A 504 0.27 18.50 23.84
C LEU A 504 -1.01 18.49 24.68
N ALA A 505 -1.45 17.31 25.15
CA ALA A 505 -2.61 17.22 26.03
C ALA A 505 -2.42 17.98 27.34
N ASN A 506 -1.25 17.86 27.98
CA ASN A 506 -0.95 18.57 29.22
C ASN A 506 -0.91 20.08 29.02
N GLN A 507 -0.42 20.59 27.88
CA GLN A 507 -0.38 22.04 27.60
C GLN A 507 -1.78 22.65 27.43
N MET A 508 -2.79 21.84 27.13
CA MET A 508 -4.17 22.32 26.93
C MET A 508 -5.11 21.99 28.10
N SER A 509 -4.69 21.14 29.05
CA SER A 509 -5.55 20.66 30.16
C SER A 509 -6.12 21.77 31.04
N ASP A 510 -5.40 22.87 31.23
CA ASP A 510 -5.85 23.99 32.03
C ASP A 510 -6.68 25.04 31.27
N GLN A 511 -6.77 24.90 29.93
CA GLN A 511 -7.38 25.89 29.04
C GLN A 511 -8.63 25.36 28.34
N VAL A 512 -8.79 24.04 28.27
CA VAL A 512 -9.94 23.38 27.62
C VAL A 512 -10.61 22.46 28.64
N LYS A 513 -11.92 22.54 28.76
CA LYS A 513 -12.71 21.79 29.75
C LYS A 513 -12.57 20.27 29.59
N HIS A 514 -12.56 19.77 28.36
CA HIS A 514 -12.49 18.34 28.07
C HIS A 514 -11.37 18.01 27.06
N VAL A 515 -10.25 17.51 27.57
CA VAL A 515 -9.13 17.00 26.76
C VAL A 515 -9.09 15.48 26.81
N PHE A 516 -9.43 14.82 25.69
CA PHE A 516 -9.39 13.37 25.57
C PHE A 516 -8.05 12.90 25.01
N LEU A 517 -7.23 12.28 25.85
CA LEU A 517 -5.96 11.65 25.40
C LEU A 517 -6.20 10.17 25.04
N LEU A 518 -6.03 9.83 23.75
CA LEU A 518 -6.27 8.52 23.18
C LEU A 518 -4.96 7.91 22.65
N ILE A 519 -4.36 7.01 23.40
CA ILE A 519 -3.07 6.38 23.08
C ILE A 519 -3.17 4.87 22.95
N GLY A 520 -2.31 4.30 22.11
CA GLY A 520 -2.35 2.87 21.79
C GLY A 520 -2.09 1.95 22.99
N SER A 521 -1.43 2.44 24.02
CA SER A 521 -1.11 1.70 25.25
C SER A 521 -2.26 1.58 26.26
N ASP A 522 -3.39 2.28 26.05
CA ASP A 522 -4.53 2.20 26.96
C ASP A 522 -5.14 0.81 26.96
N LYS A 523 -5.61 0.37 28.14
CA LYS A 523 -6.34 -0.90 28.24
C LYS A 523 -7.67 -0.83 27.48
N GLN A 524 -8.16 -1.95 26.99
CA GLN A 524 -9.40 -2.05 26.22
C GLN A 524 -10.61 -1.44 26.94
N LYS A 525 -10.67 -1.57 28.29
CA LYS A 525 -11.73 -1.00 29.09
C LYS A 525 -11.69 0.53 29.08
N ASP A 526 -10.50 1.10 29.30
CA ASP A 526 -10.28 2.54 29.35
C ASP A 526 -10.57 3.17 27.97
N LYS A 527 -10.21 2.46 26.90
CA LYS A 527 -10.53 2.88 25.53
C LYS A 527 -12.03 3.00 25.30
N ARG A 528 -12.81 2.01 25.74
CA ARG A 528 -14.27 2.02 25.60
C ARG A 528 -14.89 3.14 26.42
N GLU A 529 -14.46 3.31 27.67
CA GLU A 529 -14.95 4.37 28.56
C GLU A 529 -14.69 5.76 27.96
N LYS A 530 -13.48 6.02 27.48
CA LYS A 530 -13.11 7.30 26.84
C LYS A 530 -13.94 7.56 25.58
N LEU A 531 -14.15 6.54 24.71
CA LEU A 531 -14.95 6.68 23.49
C LEU A 531 -16.43 6.93 23.82
N THR A 532 -17.00 6.19 24.79
CA THR A 532 -18.38 6.41 25.22
C THR A 532 -18.56 7.78 25.83
N ALA A 533 -17.60 8.26 26.64
CA ALA A 533 -17.62 9.61 27.19
C ALA A 533 -17.58 10.68 26.08
N LEU A 534 -16.71 10.49 25.06
CA LEU A 534 -16.62 11.40 23.90
C LEU A 534 -17.91 11.43 23.07
N GLN A 535 -18.55 10.26 22.87
CA GLN A 535 -19.79 10.13 22.09
C GLN A 535 -21.00 10.73 22.82
N ASN A 536 -21.02 10.66 24.15
CA ASN A 536 -22.11 11.18 24.96
C ASN A 536 -21.90 12.64 25.42
N MET A 537 -20.80 13.29 24.96
CA MET A 537 -20.50 14.65 25.32
C MET A 537 -21.51 15.62 24.65
N PRO A 538 -22.13 16.55 25.40
CA PRO A 538 -23.01 17.56 24.84
C PRO A 538 -22.32 18.41 23.75
N ASP A 539 -23.09 18.91 22.79
CA ASP A 539 -22.57 19.65 21.64
C ASP A 539 -22.01 21.03 22.01
N ASP A 540 -22.52 21.63 23.07
CA ASP A 540 -22.10 22.93 23.59
C ASP A 540 -20.85 22.87 24.47
N GLU A 541 -20.30 21.68 24.72
CA GLU A 541 -19.08 21.51 25.53
C GLU A 541 -17.81 21.57 24.67
N ASP A 542 -16.83 22.31 25.19
CA ASP A 542 -15.51 22.42 24.58
C ASP A 542 -14.71 21.12 24.68
N VAL A 543 -14.42 20.54 23.54
CA VAL A 543 -13.77 19.23 23.45
C VAL A 543 -12.57 19.26 22.52
N VAL A 544 -11.44 18.76 23.00
CA VAL A 544 -10.22 18.49 22.22
C VAL A 544 -9.87 17.01 22.31
N VAL A 545 -9.55 16.40 21.19
CA VAL A 545 -9.03 15.03 21.15
C VAL A 545 -7.55 15.07 20.77
N VAL A 546 -6.69 14.49 21.59
CA VAL A 546 -5.28 14.24 21.25
C VAL A 546 -5.06 12.75 21.13
N ALA A 547 -4.58 12.30 19.96
CA ALA A 547 -4.51 10.88 19.71
C ALA A 547 -3.25 10.44 18.96
N THR A 548 -2.88 9.17 19.17
CA THR A 548 -1.86 8.53 18.34
C THR A 548 -2.51 7.88 17.12
N GLY A 549 -1.78 7.91 15.96
CA GLY A 549 -2.29 7.38 14.71
C GLY A 549 -2.78 5.92 14.78
N LYS A 550 -2.12 5.06 15.55
CA LYS A 550 -2.56 3.68 15.80
C LYS A 550 -3.92 3.57 16.48
N TYR A 551 -4.29 4.53 17.31
CA TYR A 551 -5.58 4.51 18.00
C TYR A 551 -6.74 4.87 17.05
N ILE A 552 -6.52 5.84 16.19
CA ILE A 552 -7.53 6.40 15.26
C ILE A 552 -7.64 5.57 13.97
N GLY A 553 -6.64 4.75 13.67
CA GLY A 553 -6.58 3.99 12.43
C GLY A 553 -7.78 3.09 12.18
N GLU A 554 -8.23 2.30 13.18
CA GLU A 554 -9.29 1.31 13.02
C GLU A 554 -10.31 1.37 14.15
N GLY A 555 -11.60 1.28 13.79
CA GLY A 555 -12.69 1.17 14.77
C GLY A 555 -13.00 2.44 15.56
N PHE A 556 -12.32 3.55 15.31
CA PHE A 556 -12.61 4.84 15.95
C PHE A 556 -13.76 5.55 15.22
N ASP A 557 -14.80 5.93 15.93
CA ASP A 557 -15.95 6.65 15.38
C ASP A 557 -16.40 7.77 16.33
N ALA A 558 -16.23 9.02 15.89
CA ALA A 558 -16.66 10.22 16.60
C ALA A 558 -17.16 11.25 15.57
N PRO A 559 -18.44 11.22 15.20
CA PRO A 559 -19.01 12.03 14.11
C PRO A 559 -18.86 13.53 14.31
N ARG A 560 -18.85 14.02 15.54
CA ARG A 560 -18.71 15.45 15.87
C ARG A 560 -17.38 16.08 15.44
N LEU A 561 -16.32 15.28 15.25
CA LEU A 561 -15.01 15.80 14.83
C LEU A 561 -15.09 16.46 13.46
N ASP A 562 -14.60 17.67 13.35
CA ASP A 562 -14.65 18.51 12.14
C ASP A 562 -13.29 19.07 11.72
N THR A 563 -12.31 19.07 12.60
CA THR A 563 -10.98 19.63 12.33
C THR A 563 -9.87 18.66 12.74
N LEU A 564 -8.92 18.42 11.83
CA LEU A 564 -7.73 17.60 12.04
C LEU A 564 -6.47 18.47 12.05
N LEU A 565 -5.66 18.38 13.10
CA LEU A 565 -4.33 18.97 13.14
C LEU A 565 -3.28 17.87 13.03
N LEU A 566 -2.46 17.89 11.97
CA LEU A 566 -1.38 16.94 11.75
C LEU A 566 -0.15 17.37 12.56
N ALA A 567 -0.12 16.99 13.83
CA ALA A 567 0.98 17.34 14.74
C ALA A 567 2.33 16.70 14.34
N MET A 568 2.29 15.57 13.64
CA MET A 568 3.48 14.92 13.06
C MET A 568 3.34 14.80 11.54
N PRO A 569 4.42 15.01 10.79
CA PRO A 569 4.40 14.86 9.34
C PRO A 569 4.19 13.40 8.90
N ILE A 570 3.24 13.18 8.01
CA ILE A 570 2.96 11.89 7.38
C ILE A 570 3.28 11.97 5.88
N SER A 571 3.69 10.87 5.26
CA SER A 571 4.02 10.84 3.83
C SER A 571 3.15 9.87 3.03
N TRP A 572 2.43 8.96 3.71
CA TRP A 572 1.66 7.92 3.05
C TRP A 572 0.23 8.37 2.79
N LYS A 573 -0.17 8.34 1.51
CA LYS A 573 -1.50 8.71 1.03
C LYS A 573 -2.62 7.92 1.71
N GLY A 574 -2.45 6.61 1.92
CA GLY A 574 -3.43 5.75 2.60
C GLY A 574 -3.68 6.18 4.05
N THR A 575 -2.63 6.54 4.79
CA THR A 575 -2.75 7.06 6.16
C THR A 575 -3.49 8.39 6.18
N LEU A 576 -3.18 9.28 5.24
CA LEU A 576 -3.89 10.56 5.09
C LEU A 576 -5.38 10.34 4.82
N ALA A 577 -5.72 9.44 3.89
CA ALA A 577 -7.11 9.11 3.56
C ALA A 577 -7.87 8.52 4.76
N GLN A 578 -7.23 7.69 5.57
CA GLN A 578 -7.82 7.16 6.80
C GLN A 578 -8.11 8.25 7.84
N TYR A 579 -7.14 9.14 8.08
CA TYR A 579 -7.28 10.22 9.07
C TYR A 579 -8.32 11.25 8.63
N ALA A 580 -8.22 11.74 7.40
CA ALA A 580 -9.21 12.64 6.82
C ALA A 580 -10.62 12.02 6.80
N GLY A 581 -10.70 10.71 6.51
CA GLY A 581 -11.96 9.99 6.49
C GLY A 581 -12.70 9.94 7.83
N ARG A 582 -12.02 10.20 8.96
CA ARG A 582 -12.68 10.31 10.27
C ARG A 582 -13.50 11.59 10.40
N LEU A 583 -13.11 12.65 9.70
CA LEU A 583 -13.88 13.89 9.64
C LEU A 583 -15.11 13.78 8.74
N HIS A 584 -15.13 12.82 7.82
CA HIS A 584 -16.15 12.71 6.77
C HIS A 584 -17.48 12.07 7.25
N ARG A 585 -17.65 11.84 8.56
CA ARG A 585 -18.93 11.41 9.13
C ARG A 585 -19.92 12.56 9.10
N ASN A 586 -21.14 12.25 8.66
CA ASN A 586 -22.22 13.23 8.73
C ASN A 586 -22.55 13.51 10.19
N TYR A 587 -22.68 14.78 10.51
CA TYR A 587 -23.10 15.25 11.81
C TYR A 587 -23.94 16.51 11.62
N GLU A 588 -24.98 16.69 12.42
CA GLU A 588 -25.87 17.84 12.33
C GLU A 588 -25.10 19.12 12.59
N GLY A 589 -25.32 20.16 11.74
CA GLY A 589 -24.62 21.44 11.84
C GLY A 589 -23.23 21.48 11.21
N LYS A 590 -22.64 20.36 10.76
CA LYS A 590 -21.32 20.36 10.12
C LYS A 590 -21.37 20.98 8.72
N GLN A 591 -20.75 22.16 8.54
CA GLN A 591 -20.71 22.89 7.26
C GLN A 591 -19.40 22.72 6.51
N GLU A 592 -18.29 22.49 7.24
CA GLU A 592 -16.98 22.27 6.64
C GLU A 592 -16.10 21.39 7.53
N VAL A 593 -15.14 20.71 6.90
CA VAL A 593 -14.08 19.99 7.58
C VAL A 593 -12.74 20.62 7.24
N ARG A 594 -11.89 20.83 8.26
CA ARG A 594 -10.57 21.45 8.09
C ARG A 594 -9.44 20.49 8.43
N ILE A 595 -8.37 20.57 7.66
CA ILE A 595 -7.09 19.93 8.01
C ILE A 595 -6.04 21.02 8.15
N TYR A 596 -5.44 21.13 9.33
CA TYR A 596 -4.28 21.98 9.58
C TYR A 596 -3.03 21.15 9.35
N ASP A 597 -2.25 21.49 8.34
CA ASP A 597 -1.02 20.79 7.96
C ASP A 597 0.20 21.64 8.31
N TYR A 598 0.96 21.24 9.33
CA TYR A 598 2.14 21.97 9.80
C TYR A 598 3.35 21.60 8.93
N VAL A 599 3.79 22.58 8.15
CA VAL A 599 4.77 22.42 7.09
C VAL A 599 6.13 22.95 7.53
N ASP A 600 7.06 22.03 7.73
CA ASP A 600 8.43 22.35 8.18
C ASP A 600 9.34 22.52 6.95
N ILE A 601 9.21 23.67 6.25
CA ILE A 601 9.83 23.95 4.94
C ILE A 601 11.37 23.99 4.96
N HIS A 602 11.97 24.29 6.10
CA HIS A 602 13.42 24.34 6.22
C HIS A 602 14.08 22.98 6.48
N VAL A 603 13.27 21.90 6.53
CA VAL A 603 13.73 20.51 6.64
C VAL A 603 13.38 19.77 5.35
N PRO A 604 14.34 19.60 4.41
CA PRO A 604 14.04 19.15 3.02
C PRO A 604 13.30 17.80 2.93
N THR A 605 13.48 16.93 3.92
CA THR A 605 12.77 15.65 3.98
C THR A 605 11.30 15.84 4.34
N LEU A 606 11.00 16.70 5.32
CA LEU A 606 9.63 16.98 5.78
C LEU A 606 8.87 17.81 4.74
N GLU A 607 9.53 18.71 4.05
CA GLU A 607 8.99 19.44 2.90
C GLU A 607 8.59 18.48 1.76
N ARG A 608 9.45 17.55 1.36
CA ARG A 608 9.09 16.51 0.37
C ARG A 608 7.89 15.65 0.80
N MET A 609 7.71 15.43 2.11
CA MET A 609 6.52 14.75 2.64
C MET A 609 5.27 15.61 2.47
N TYR A 610 5.36 16.92 2.66
CA TYR A 610 4.26 17.85 2.39
C TYR A 610 3.83 17.84 0.92
N HIS A 611 4.76 17.92 -0.03
CA HIS A 611 4.44 17.83 -1.46
C HIS A 611 3.73 16.52 -1.85
N LYS A 612 4.04 15.42 -1.17
CA LYS A 612 3.27 14.15 -1.32
C LYS A 612 1.86 14.28 -0.76
N ARG A 613 1.69 14.96 0.38
CA ARG A 613 0.35 15.19 0.97
C ARG A 613 -0.52 16.07 0.09
N LEU A 614 0.03 17.10 -0.54
CA LEU A 614 -0.73 17.97 -1.47
C LEU A 614 -1.44 17.16 -2.56
N LYS A 615 -0.76 16.19 -3.17
CA LYS A 615 -1.38 15.27 -4.14
C LYS A 615 -2.50 14.45 -3.50
N GLY A 616 -2.28 13.97 -2.28
CA GLY A 616 -3.29 13.23 -1.52
C GLY A 616 -4.52 14.05 -1.18
N TYR A 617 -4.36 15.32 -0.80
CA TYR A 617 -5.47 16.25 -0.55
C TYR A 617 -6.31 16.49 -1.79
N ALA A 618 -5.68 16.75 -2.94
CA ALA A 618 -6.37 16.94 -4.20
C ALA A 618 -7.20 15.72 -4.60
N GLU A 619 -6.67 14.51 -4.40
CA GLU A 619 -7.37 13.26 -4.70
C GLU A 619 -8.53 12.98 -3.72
N LEU A 620 -8.46 13.49 -2.48
CA LEU A 620 -9.54 13.41 -1.50
C LEU A 620 -10.60 14.51 -1.66
N GLY A 621 -10.42 15.44 -2.60
CA GLY A 621 -11.33 16.54 -2.87
C GLY A 621 -11.18 17.74 -1.91
N TYR A 622 -10.04 17.84 -1.21
CA TYR A 622 -9.75 19.00 -0.36
C TYR A 622 -9.22 20.17 -1.20
N GLN A 623 -9.68 21.35 -0.88
CA GLN A 623 -9.15 22.62 -1.40
C GLN A 623 -8.11 23.17 -0.42
N VAL A 624 -6.96 23.55 -0.94
CA VAL A 624 -5.93 24.22 -0.14
C VAL A 624 -6.30 25.69 -0.03
N LYS A 625 -6.52 26.17 1.19
CA LYS A 625 -6.68 27.59 1.50
C LYS A 625 -5.55 28.01 2.40
N PHE A 626 -4.86 29.05 2.01
CA PHE A 626 -3.92 29.70 2.90
C PHE A 626 -4.76 30.58 3.83
N GLY A 627 -4.64 30.38 5.16
CA GLY A 627 -5.32 31.24 6.12
C GLY A 627 -4.91 32.69 5.85
N ALA A 628 -5.81 33.64 6.08
CA ALA A 628 -5.45 35.05 6.08
C ALA A 628 -4.18 35.19 6.90
N ALA A 629 -3.08 35.55 6.26
CA ALA A 629 -1.80 35.63 6.92
C ALA A 629 -2.01 36.54 8.14
N ASP A 630 -1.68 36.06 9.31
CA ASP A 630 -1.50 36.94 10.44
C ASP A 630 -0.59 38.07 9.91
N GLN A 631 -1.12 39.25 9.68
CA GLN A 631 -0.49 40.33 8.91
C GLN A 631 0.86 40.77 9.51
N SER A 632 1.26 40.17 10.60
CA SER A 632 2.49 40.40 11.37
C SER A 632 3.63 39.40 11.08
N ILE A 633 3.46 38.33 10.28
CA ILE A 633 4.49 37.30 10.13
C ILE A 633 4.98 37.26 8.69
N SER A 634 6.19 37.77 8.45
CA SER A 634 6.92 37.53 7.20
C SER A 634 7.28 36.04 7.09
N VAL A 635 6.72 35.33 6.12
CA VAL A 635 7.06 33.93 5.84
C VAL A 635 8.09 33.88 4.73
N ILE A 636 9.18 33.14 4.94
CA ILE A 636 10.22 32.93 3.94
C ILE A 636 9.96 31.57 3.29
N TYR A 637 9.70 31.57 1.99
CA TYR A 637 9.55 30.38 1.16
C TYR A 637 10.81 30.11 0.35
N ASP A 638 11.09 28.86 0.04
CA ASP A 638 12.14 28.49 -0.92
C ASP A 638 11.61 28.45 -2.35
N GLY A 639 12.48 28.19 -3.31
CA GLY A 639 12.13 28.18 -4.73
C GLY A 639 11.13 27.09 -5.17
N HIS A 640 10.84 26.09 -4.30
CA HIS A 640 9.91 25.01 -4.59
C HIS A 640 8.56 25.21 -3.89
N SER A 641 8.55 25.80 -2.72
CA SER A 641 7.38 26.02 -1.88
C SER A 641 6.67 27.36 -2.12
N SER A 642 7.30 28.28 -2.86
CA SER A 642 6.81 29.66 -3.03
C SER A 642 5.65 29.82 -4.01
N MET A 643 5.43 28.88 -4.96
CA MET A 643 4.49 29.11 -6.08
C MET A 643 3.04 29.14 -5.62
N LEU A 644 2.58 28.17 -4.83
CA LEU A 644 1.18 28.11 -4.37
C LEU A 644 0.80 29.27 -3.46
N PRO A 645 1.59 29.63 -2.41
CA PRO A 645 1.32 30.82 -1.63
C PRO A 645 1.35 32.10 -2.46
N PHE A 646 2.24 32.19 -3.42
CA PHE A 646 2.38 33.35 -4.28
C PHE A 646 1.16 33.54 -5.23
N GLU A 647 0.64 32.45 -5.80
CA GLU A 647 -0.61 32.47 -6.58
C GLU A 647 -1.80 32.90 -5.72
N GLN A 648 -1.87 32.42 -4.47
CA GLN A 648 -2.92 32.80 -3.54
C GLN A 648 -2.81 34.31 -3.14
N ASP A 649 -1.59 34.78 -2.86
CA ASP A 649 -1.36 36.20 -2.54
C ASP A 649 -1.80 37.12 -3.69
N LEU A 650 -1.60 36.68 -4.94
CA LEU A 650 -2.09 37.40 -6.12
C LEU A 650 -3.62 37.38 -6.24
N ASP A 651 -4.27 36.26 -5.91
CA ASP A 651 -5.73 36.10 -5.94
C ASP A 651 -6.40 36.93 -4.81
N ASP A 652 -5.73 37.03 -3.64
CA ASP A 652 -6.25 37.76 -2.47
C ASP A 652 -5.87 39.26 -2.49
N ALA A 653 -5.05 39.70 -3.43
CA ALA A 653 -4.63 41.09 -3.54
C ALA A 653 -5.79 42.03 -3.90
N VAL A 654 -5.94 43.16 -3.18
CA VAL A 654 -7.05 44.10 -3.35
C VAL A 654 -6.58 45.43 -3.93
N ARG A 655 -5.35 45.86 -3.71
CA ARG A 655 -4.85 47.18 -4.10
C ARG A 655 -3.61 47.12 -4.98
N SER A 656 -2.53 46.57 -4.43
CA SER A 656 -1.25 46.51 -5.15
C SER A 656 -0.41 45.31 -4.74
N VAL A 657 0.40 44.82 -5.66
CA VAL A 657 1.41 43.75 -5.46
C VAL A 657 2.76 44.25 -5.95
N VAL A 658 3.78 44.17 -5.10
CA VAL A 658 5.15 44.49 -5.47
C VAL A 658 6.00 43.21 -5.48
N ILE A 659 6.51 42.84 -6.64
CA ILE A 659 7.36 41.66 -6.84
C ILE A 659 8.80 42.13 -7.01
N VAL A 660 9.68 41.74 -6.10
CA VAL A 660 11.10 42.00 -6.22
C VAL A 660 11.83 40.68 -6.52
N SER A 661 12.32 40.52 -7.74
CA SER A 661 13.04 39.33 -8.15
C SER A 661 14.29 39.69 -8.96
N PRO A 662 15.49 39.36 -8.45
CA PRO A 662 16.73 39.64 -9.19
C PRO A 662 16.86 38.79 -10.46
N TYR A 663 16.04 37.75 -10.64
CA TYR A 663 16.08 36.83 -11.75
C TYR A 663 14.66 36.57 -12.30
N LEU A 664 14.44 36.90 -13.57
CA LEU A 664 13.25 36.54 -14.31
C LEU A 664 13.58 35.39 -15.26
N GLN A 665 12.87 34.28 -15.17
CA GLN A 665 12.97 33.16 -16.10
C GLN A 665 11.67 33.01 -16.89
N LYS A 666 11.76 32.93 -18.23
CA LYS A 666 10.61 32.78 -19.13
C LYS A 666 9.65 31.70 -18.66
N GLY A 667 10.15 30.50 -18.32
CA GLY A 667 9.31 29.36 -17.89
C GLY A 667 8.54 29.59 -16.59
N ARG A 668 9.03 30.45 -15.67
CA ARG A 668 8.32 30.85 -14.46
C ARG A 668 7.27 31.93 -14.76
N ILE A 669 7.63 32.91 -15.57
CA ILE A 669 6.72 33.99 -15.95
C ILE A 669 5.50 33.44 -16.71
N VAL A 670 5.69 32.51 -17.63
CA VAL A 670 4.58 31.87 -18.36
C VAL A 670 3.60 31.18 -17.41
N LYS A 671 4.07 30.58 -16.32
CA LYS A 671 3.20 29.96 -15.31
C LYS A 671 2.44 30.97 -14.46
N LEU A 672 3.06 32.13 -14.20
CA LEU A 672 2.46 33.20 -13.39
C LEU A 672 1.55 34.13 -14.21
N LEU A 673 1.58 34.02 -15.54
CA LEU A 673 0.81 34.88 -16.43
C LEU A 673 -0.70 34.88 -16.13
N PRO A 674 -1.36 33.70 -15.96
CA PRO A 674 -2.80 33.68 -15.69
C PRO A 674 -3.20 34.37 -14.38
N PRO A 675 -2.55 34.10 -13.22
CA PRO A 675 -2.91 34.78 -11.97
C PRO A 675 -2.55 36.29 -12.02
N LEU A 676 -1.46 36.69 -12.68
CA LEU A 676 -1.13 38.13 -12.85
C LEU A 676 -2.19 38.84 -13.68
N GLN A 677 -2.59 38.26 -14.83
CA GLN A 677 -3.67 38.82 -15.67
C GLN A 677 -5.00 38.96 -14.92
N LYS A 678 -5.32 37.94 -14.09
CA LYS A 678 -6.55 37.99 -13.28
C LYS A 678 -6.48 39.10 -12.24
N ALA A 679 -5.36 39.31 -11.57
CA ALA A 679 -5.16 40.36 -10.59
C ALA A 679 -5.26 41.75 -11.23
N VAL A 680 -4.63 41.97 -12.39
CA VAL A 680 -4.73 43.23 -13.16
C VAL A 680 -6.20 43.48 -13.60
N ALA A 681 -6.88 42.45 -14.12
CA ALA A 681 -8.26 42.53 -14.52
C ALA A 681 -9.20 42.88 -13.33
N SER A 682 -8.81 42.52 -12.11
CA SER A 682 -9.51 42.88 -10.85
C SER A 682 -9.13 44.30 -10.34
N GLY A 683 -8.29 45.05 -11.05
CA GLY A 683 -7.90 46.41 -10.70
C GLY A 683 -6.71 46.48 -9.71
N VAL A 684 -5.99 45.41 -9.56
CA VAL A 684 -4.78 45.36 -8.70
C VAL A 684 -3.59 45.94 -9.45
N GLU A 685 -2.89 46.90 -8.88
CA GLU A 685 -1.66 47.49 -9.42
C GLU A 685 -0.47 46.53 -9.18
N ILE A 686 0.24 46.16 -10.26
CA ILE A 686 1.37 45.24 -10.13
C ILE A 686 2.67 45.95 -10.52
N ALA A 687 3.64 45.98 -9.59
CA ALA A 687 4.98 46.48 -9.84
C ALA A 687 6.01 45.36 -9.72
N ILE A 688 6.86 45.16 -10.77
CA ILE A 688 7.88 44.15 -10.78
C ILE A 688 9.26 44.80 -10.86
N HIS A 689 10.05 44.66 -9.80
CA HIS A 689 11.43 45.14 -9.74
C HIS A 689 12.41 44.00 -10.04
N THR A 690 13.22 44.16 -11.08
CA THR A 690 14.21 43.16 -11.45
C THR A 690 15.55 43.85 -11.83
N ARG A 691 16.65 43.08 -11.88
CA ARG A 691 17.94 43.62 -12.39
C ARG A 691 17.84 43.87 -13.88
N THR A 692 18.50 44.92 -14.34
CA THR A 692 18.69 45.22 -15.78
C THR A 692 19.46 44.09 -16.47
N ALA A 693 19.23 43.92 -17.78
CA ALA A 693 19.84 42.86 -18.57
C ALA A 693 21.37 43.05 -18.77
N ASP A 694 21.87 44.25 -18.52
CA ASP A 694 23.23 44.74 -18.88
C ASP A 694 24.31 44.23 -17.92
N GLY A 695 24.38 43.08 -17.48
CA GLY A 695 25.43 42.57 -16.58
C GLY A 695 25.42 41.08 -16.39
N ARG A 696 24.78 40.33 -17.29
CA ARG A 696 24.60 38.87 -17.16
C ARG A 696 25.35 38.11 -18.26
N GLU A 697 25.70 36.86 -17.99
CA GLU A 697 26.19 35.95 -19.00
C GLU A 697 25.21 35.82 -20.18
N LEU A 698 25.72 35.81 -21.41
CA LEU A 698 24.96 35.83 -22.68
C LEU A 698 23.76 34.85 -22.75
N LEU A 699 23.87 33.66 -22.17
CA LEU A 699 22.83 32.64 -22.16
C LEU A 699 21.57 33.00 -21.29
N ASN A 700 21.70 33.93 -20.35
CA ASN A 700 20.61 34.36 -19.47
C ASN A 700 19.94 35.65 -19.96
N GLN A 701 20.57 36.44 -20.83
CA GLN A 701 20.02 37.71 -21.32
C GLN A 701 18.78 37.50 -22.18
N GLU A 702 18.80 36.52 -23.08
CA GLU A 702 17.69 36.25 -23.99
C GLU A 702 16.43 35.84 -23.26
N SER A 703 16.55 34.94 -22.27
CA SER A 703 15.42 34.48 -21.43
C SER A 703 14.81 35.59 -20.58
N VAL A 704 15.63 36.57 -20.14
CA VAL A 704 15.15 37.72 -19.35
C VAL A 704 14.46 38.74 -20.24
N CYS A 705 15.00 39.04 -21.40
CA CYS A 705 14.37 39.94 -22.40
C CYS A 705 13.00 39.37 -22.86
N GLU A 706 12.92 38.07 -23.09
CA GLU A 706 11.66 37.43 -23.44
C GLU A 706 10.64 37.46 -22.26
N ALA A 707 11.10 37.26 -21.04
CA ALA A 707 10.26 37.35 -19.85
C ALA A 707 9.69 38.75 -19.64
N ILE A 708 10.50 39.78 -19.84
CA ILE A 708 10.07 41.19 -19.78
C ILE A 708 9.01 41.49 -20.84
N LYS A 709 9.27 41.09 -22.11
CA LYS A 709 8.30 41.27 -23.21
C LYS A 709 6.96 40.62 -22.96
N ILE A 710 6.95 39.44 -22.28
CA ILE A 710 5.73 38.77 -21.90
C ILE A 710 4.98 39.56 -20.81
N LEU A 711 5.69 40.11 -19.83
CA LEU A 711 5.11 40.94 -18.77
C LEU A 711 4.56 42.27 -19.30
N GLU A 712 5.25 42.94 -20.25
CA GLU A 712 4.78 44.17 -20.90
C GLU A 712 3.46 43.97 -21.67
N GLN A 713 3.06 42.74 -22.01
CA GLN A 713 1.78 42.46 -22.69
C GLN A 713 0.59 42.41 -21.73
N ILE A 714 0.82 42.46 -20.41
CA ILE A 714 -0.25 42.43 -19.41
C ILE A 714 -0.81 43.85 -19.12
N GLY A 715 -0.09 44.91 -19.45
CA GLY A 715 -0.46 46.32 -19.27
C GLY A 715 0.46 47.00 -18.27
#